data_b78e6a9d9fc7651dbba49f1a9e9fb162
#
_entry.id   b78e6a9d9fc7651dbba49f1a9e9fb162
#
_cell.length_a   1.000
_cell.length_b   1.000
_cell.length_c   1.000
_cell.angle_alpha   90.00
_cell.angle_beta   90.00
_cell.angle_gamma   90.00
#
_symmetry.space_group_name_H-M   'P 1'
#
loop_
_entity.id
_entity.type
_entity.pdbx_description
1 polymer ?
#
loop_
_entity_poly.entity_id
_entity_poly.type
_entity_poly.pdbx_seq_one_letter_code
_entity_poly.pdbx_strand_id
1 'polypeptide(L)'
;MPDMNLNALHSDETEYYHSPLEPKAGDIVTIRFRTAKDDVDEVALVCNKQDIILEKETSTDVFDYYKTEIVAEDETIRYYFEVRKGDQVVIYNRRGVFYDVREQYQFAIVPGFETPDWAKGAVMYQIYTDRFCNGNPDNDVQTGEYFYINDTVKKIHEWDKIPATLDVGNFYGGDLQGVWDKLDYLQGLGVEVLYFNPLFVSPSNHKYDCQDYEHIDPHLTIIKNDGGYVLPNKCFDNMQASKYIARTANLENLKASNEFFARFCEELHRRGMRIIIDGVFNHSGSFNKWMDRERIYEGQEGFAKGAYVDENSPYHTFYHFHHMDEWPYNSSYDGWWSNDTLPKLNYESSPLLEDYIIEIGKKWVAPPYCVDGWRLDVAADLGHSAEYNHYFWKRFRKAVKEVNPDVMIYAEHYGDATSWMQGDQWDTVMNYDAFMEPLTWFMTGMEKHSDTYKEEFYRNGEFFNDCMTHHMTAMHMPSLMTAMNQLSNHDHSRFLTRTNRTPGRLASVGAKAAELDVQKSVMEIAVAFQMTWIGAPTLYYGDEAGLCGFTDPDNRRTYPWGKEDFELIEFHRDMIRIHRRNPVLKFGSTKILKAEKEVLAFARFNDESQMVTVINMSDEEKIIKLPVWTANVPMEGSMERLMKITEDRYNVGRVSYEVKDGMLELRMDPMSCKVLRHV
;
A
#
# COMPACT_ATOMS: atom_id res chain seq x y z
N MET A 1 23.65 39.52 -17.30
CA MET A 1 24.14 38.12 -17.27
C MET A 1 23.00 37.24 -17.77
N PRO A 2 23.24 36.12 -18.44
CA PRO A 2 22.16 35.21 -18.79
C PRO A 2 21.48 34.71 -17.50
N ASP A 3 20.18 34.46 -17.58
CA ASP A 3 19.41 33.96 -16.44
C ASP A 3 19.95 32.60 -15.94
N MET A 4 19.73 32.29 -14.65
CA MET A 4 20.07 31.00 -14.04
C MET A 4 19.37 29.86 -14.75
N ASN A 5 20.06 28.75 -15.04
CA ASN A 5 19.46 27.55 -15.65
C ASN A 5 18.72 26.73 -14.60
N LEU A 6 17.46 27.06 -14.36
CA LEU A 6 16.63 26.42 -13.33
C LEU A 6 16.43 24.92 -13.56
N ASN A 7 16.49 24.44 -14.81
CA ASN A 7 16.31 23.02 -15.13
C ASN A 7 17.48 22.14 -14.65
N ALA A 8 18.67 22.73 -14.47
CA ALA A 8 19.86 22.04 -13.99
C ALA A 8 19.84 21.84 -12.47
N LEU A 9 19.10 22.69 -11.74
CA LEU A 9 19.02 22.63 -10.29
C LEU A 9 18.40 21.29 -9.84
N HIS A 10 19.10 20.61 -8.94
CA HIS A 10 18.58 19.37 -8.35
C HIS A 10 19.23 19.03 -7.02
N SER A 11 18.42 18.63 -6.09
CA SER A 11 18.74 17.89 -4.89
C SER A 11 17.50 17.12 -4.45
N ASP A 12 17.68 16.01 -3.76
CA ASP A 12 16.61 15.24 -3.14
C ASP A 12 17.14 14.52 -1.88
N GLU A 13 16.34 13.61 -1.33
CA GLU A 13 16.72 12.85 -0.15
C GLU A 13 17.16 11.40 -0.51
N THR A 14 17.63 11.16 -1.75
CA THR A 14 18.26 9.88 -2.11
C THR A 14 19.69 9.81 -1.63
N GLU A 15 20.28 8.61 -1.53
CA GLU A 15 21.60 8.36 -0.97
C GLU A 15 22.72 9.22 -1.60
N TYR A 16 22.61 9.58 -2.88
CA TYR A 16 23.60 10.42 -3.52
C TYR A 16 23.57 11.86 -3.01
N TYR A 17 22.38 12.42 -2.81
CA TYR A 17 22.20 13.81 -2.37
C TYR A 17 22.09 13.97 -0.87
N HIS A 18 21.81 12.90 -0.13
CA HIS A 18 21.61 12.85 1.30
C HIS A 18 22.21 11.55 1.87
N SER A 19 23.46 11.57 2.29
CA SER A 19 24.19 10.35 2.70
C SER A 19 24.70 10.45 4.14
N PRO A 20 24.37 9.48 5.00
CA PRO A 20 23.53 8.32 4.75
C PRO A 20 22.06 8.68 4.57
N LEU A 21 21.31 7.89 3.79
CA LEU A 21 19.87 8.06 3.55
C LEU A 21 19.07 8.03 4.86
N GLU A 22 19.44 7.16 5.77
CA GLU A 22 18.78 6.89 7.05
C GLU A 22 19.78 7.12 8.22
N PRO A 23 20.05 8.40 8.57
CA PRO A 23 21.05 8.74 9.58
C PRO A 23 20.56 8.41 10.98
N LYS A 24 21.53 8.09 11.86
CA LYS A 24 21.34 8.04 13.32
C LYS A 24 21.79 9.34 13.96
N ALA A 25 21.29 9.62 15.17
CA ALA A 25 21.77 10.75 15.95
C ALA A 25 23.30 10.64 16.14
N GLY A 26 24.00 11.73 15.85
CA GLY A 26 25.46 11.81 15.87
C GLY A 26 26.14 11.49 14.53
N ASP A 27 25.43 10.98 13.54
CA ASP A 27 26.01 10.75 12.21
C ASP A 27 26.26 12.09 11.49
N ILE A 28 27.30 12.09 10.66
CA ILE A 28 27.57 13.19 9.74
C ILE A 28 26.82 12.93 8.44
N VAL A 29 25.88 13.80 8.11
CA VAL A 29 25.07 13.72 6.89
C VAL A 29 25.67 14.65 5.83
N THR A 30 26.10 14.07 4.72
CA THR A 30 26.57 14.83 3.56
C THR A 30 25.35 15.21 2.70
N ILE A 31 25.13 16.50 2.52
CA ILE A 31 24.08 17.06 1.68
C ILE A 31 24.69 17.61 0.40
N ARG A 32 24.16 17.21 -0.77
CA ARG A 32 24.62 17.67 -2.07
C ARG A 32 23.56 18.47 -2.81
N PHE A 33 24.04 19.38 -3.65
CA PHE A 33 23.21 20.16 -4.56
C PHE A 33 23.90 20.27 -5.93
N ARG A 34 23.12 20.17 -7.01
CA ARG A 34 23.61 20.23 -8.39
C ARG A 34 23.08 21.47 -9.10
N THR A 35 23.95 22.13 -9.87
CA THR A 35 23.63 23.27 -10.75
C THR A 35 24.13 23.00 -12.16
N ALA A 36 23.82 23.88 -13.13
CA ALA A 36 24.55 23.91 -14.38
C ALA A 36 26.00 24.34 -14.13
N LYS A 37 26.91 23.89 -15.01
CA LYS A 37 28.33 24.25 -14.90
C LYS A 37 28.55 25.75 -15.02
N ASP A 38 29.32 26.31 -14.07
CA ASP A 38 29.70 27.73 -14.00
C ASP A 38 28.51 28.69 -14.11
N ASP A 39 27.33 28.29 -13.62
CA ASP A 39 26.08 29.03 -13.79
C ASP A 39 25.65 29.85 -12.56
N VAL A 40 26.10 29.52 -11.37
CA VAL A 40 25.67 30.18 -10.11
C VAL A 40 26.85 30.76 -9.34
N ASP A 41 26.58 31.80 -8.57
CA ASP A 41 27.60 32.42 -7.73
C ASP A 41 27.72 31.74 -6.38
N GLU A 42 26.58 31.26 -5.82
CA GLU A 42 26.52 30.67 -4.49
C GLU A 42 25.35 29.71 -4.35
N VAL A 43 25.58 28.63 -3.61
CA VAL A 43 24.56 27.73 -3.10
C VAL A 43 24.63 27.71 -1.59
N ALA A 44 23.54 28.04 -0.91
CA ALA A 44 23.43 28.00 0.55
C ALA A 44 22.35 27.01 0.97
N LEU A 45 22.63 26.20 1.99
CA LEU A 45 21.63 25.42 2.72
C LEU A 45 21.17 26.28 3.89
N VAL A 46 19.86 26.51 3.98
CA VAL A 46 19.25 27.30 5.04
C VAL A 46 18.57 26.37 6.04
N CYS A 47 19.09 26.35 7.25
CA CYS A 47 18.59 25.57 8.37
C CYS A 47 18.50 26.46 9.61
N ASN A 48 17.38 26.41 10.34
CA ASN A 48 17.18 27.23 11.56
C ASN A 48 17.47 28.72 11.34
N LYS A 49 17.18 29.25 10.15
CA LYS A 49 17.49 30.66 9.73
C LYS A 49 18.98 30.98 9.69
N GLN A 50 19.82 29.99 9.56
CA GLN A 50 21.26 30.12 9.33
C GLN A 50 21.62 29.61 7.94
N ASP A 51 22.41 30.39 7.24
CA ASP A 51 22.92 30.03 5.91
C ASP A 51 24.24 29.28 6.09
N ILE A 52 24.28 28.07 5.53
CA ILE A 52 25.48 27.24 5.42
C ILE A 52 25.85 27.22 3.95
N ILE A 53 26.95 27.90 3.58
CA ILE A 53 27.41 27.94 2.19
C ILE A 53 28.00 26.59 1.83
N LEU A 54 27.54 26.01 0.72
CA LEU A 54 28.05 24.75 0.20
C LEU A 54 29.37 24.99 -0.55
N GLU A 55 30.32 24.07 -0.36
CA GLU A 55 31.56 24.04 -1.11
C GLU A 55 31.40 23.27 -2.43
N LYS A 56 31.99 23.80 -3.51
CA LYS A 56 32.03 23.10 -4.81
C LYS A 56 32.90 21.85 -4.67
N GLU A 57 32.27 20.66 -4.81
CA GLU A 57 32.92 19.36 -4.65
C GLU A 57 33.55 18.88 -5.95
N THR A 58 32.79 18.95 -7.07
CA THR A 58 33.24 18.45 -8.37
C THR A 58 32.47 19.13 -9.50
N SER A 59 33.01 19.01 -10.72
CA SER A 59 32.39 19.49 -11.95
C SER A 59 32.44 18.41 -13.02
N THR A 60 31.38 18.32 -13.80
CA THR A 60 31.36 17.55 -15.05
C THR A 60 31.41 18.53 -16.25
N ASP A 61 31.18 18.04 -17.47
CA ASP A 61 31.05 18.93 -18.64
C ASP A 61 29.75 19.72 -18.60
N VAL A 62 28.75 19.27 -17.83
CA VAL A 62 27.38 19.83 -17.78
C VAL A 62 27.02 20.47 -16.46
N PHE A 63 27.51 19.90 -15.35
CA PHE A 63 27.08 20.23 -14.00
C PHE A 63 28.22 20.58 -13.06
N ASP A 64 27.90 21.44 -12.08
CA ASP A 64 28.65 21.61 -10.86
C ASP A 64 27.90 20.99 -9.69
N TYR A 65 28.64 20.30 -8.81
CA TYR A 65 28.11 19.71 -7.58
C TYR A 65 28.72 20.40 -6.37
N TYR A 66 27.85 20.74 -5.46
CA TYR A 66 28.19 21.40 -4.19
C TYR A 66 27.81 20.50 -3.04
N LYS A 67 28.55 20.58 -1.92
CA LYS A 67 28.24 19.82 -0.71
C LYS A 67 28.44 20.61 0.57
N THR A 68 27.79 20.14 1.61
CA THR A 68 28.07 20.46 3.00
C THR A 68 27.83 19.25 3.87
N GLU A 69 28.30 19.31 5.11
CA GLU A 69 28.12 18.25 6.10
C GLU A 69 27.38 18.81 7.30
N ILE A 70 26.36 18.08 7.78
CA ILE A 70 25.56 18.43 8.95
C ILE A 70 25.58 17.24 9.90
N VAL A 71 25.80 17.51 11.19
CA VAL A 71 25.64 16.48 12.23
C VAL A 71 24.15 16.29 12.50
N ALA A 72 23.66 15.07 12.36
CA ALA A 72 22.28 14.72 12.74
C ALA A 72 22.15 14.83 14.27
N GLU A 73 21.24 15.68 14.72
CA GLU A 73 20.91 15.85 16.14
C GLU A 73 19.88 14.82 16.59
N ASP A 74 19.39 14.87 17.82
CA ASP A 74 18.31 13.99 18.29
C ASP A 74 16.94 14.37 17.68
N GLU A 75 16.79 15.62 17.23
CA GLU A 75 15.57 16.13 16.63
C GLU A 75 15.67 16.26 15.11
N THR A 76 14.53 16.25 14.43
CA THR A 76 14.43 16.45 12.98
C THR A 76 14.94 17.84 12.58
N ILE A 77 15.90 17.89 11.69
CA ILE A 77 16.46 19.11 11.10
C ILE A 77 15.78 19.36 9.75
N ARG A 78 15.12 20.51 9.59
CA ARG A 78 14.48 20.93 8.34
C ARG A 78 15.32 21.96 7.62
N TYR A 79 15.42 21.85 6.29
CA TYR A 79 16.24 22.74 5.48
C TYR A 79 15.68 22.93 4.07
N TYR A 80 16.14 23.98 3.40
CA TYR A 80 15.96 24.25 1.98
C TYR A 80 17.24 24.87 1.42
N PHE A 81 17.31 25.05 0.10
CA PHE A 81 18.45 25.70 -0.52
C PHE A 81 18.07 27.08 -1.06
N GLU A 82 18.98 28.06 -0.88
CA GLU A 82 19.00 29.30 -1.65
C GLU A 82 20.09 29.21 -2.71
N VAL A 83 19.74 29.51 -3.95
CA VAL A 83 20.69 29.53 -5.06
C VAL A 83 20.74 30.95 -5.62
N ARG A 84 21.95 31.54 -5.74
CA ARG A 84 22.15 32.93 -6.07
C ARG A 84 22.98 33.08 -7.33
N LYS A 85 22.55 34.02 -8.22
CA LYS A 85 23.26 34.44 -9.43
C LYS A 85 23.02 35.92 -9.68
N GLY A 86 24.03 36.80 -9.44
CA GLY A 86 23.82 38.24 -9.43
C GLY A 86 22.72 38.65 -8.47
N ASP A 87 21.71 39.34 -8.98
CA ASP A 87 20.55 39.76 -8.19
C ASP A 87 19.44 38.71 -8.15
N GLN A 88 19.57 37.61 -8.88
CA GLN A 88 18.59 36.52 -8.91
C GLN A 88 18.82 35.60 -7.71
N VAL A 89 17.76 35.37 -6.93
CA VAL A 89 17.72 34.40 -5.84
C VAL A 89 16.53 33.47 -6.04
N VAL A 90 16.75 32.16 -5.95
CA VAL A 90 15.67 31.17 -5.97
C VAL A 90 15.77 30.24 -4.76
N ILE A 91 14.64 29.78 -4.30
CA ILE A 91 14.48 28.78 -3.26
C ILE A 91 14.31 27.42 -3.92
N TYR A 92 15.05 26.41 -3.46
CA TYR A 92 14.86 25.04 -3.89
C TYR A 92 14.46 24.15 -2.72
N ASN A 93 13.38 23.41 -2.88
CA ASN A 93 12.81 22.53 -1.87
C ASN A 93 12.38 21.19 -2.53
N ARG A 94 11.71 20.32 -1.78
CA ARG A 94 11.27 18.97 -2.25
C ARG A 94 10.35 19.00 -3.47
N ARG A 95 9.70 20.11 -3.79
CA ARG A 95 8.91 20.31 -5.01
C ARG A 95 9.66 21.00 -6.13
N GLY A 96 10.93 21.41 -5.92
CA GLY A 96 11.75 22.09 -6.89
C GLY A 96 11.90 23.58 -6.61
N VAL A 97 11.88 24.41 -7.67
CA VAL A 97 12.21 25.85 -7.61
C VAL A 97 10.99 26.69 -7.23
N PHE A 98 11.20 27.59 -6.25
CA PHE A 98 10.24 28.60 -5.82
C PHE A 98 10.94 29.96 -5.63
N TYR A 99 10.17 31.03 -5.50
CA TYR A 99 10.66 32.38 -5.21
C TYR A 99 10.32 32.85 -3.79
N ASP A 100 9.66 32.00 -3.00
CA ASP A 100 9.30 32.20 -1.61
C ASP A 100 9.53 30.92 -0.80
N VAL A 101 9.75 31.05 0.49
CA VAL A 101 9.93 29.91 1.39
C VAL A 101 8.60 29.21 1.63
N ARG A 102 8.57 27.90 1.43
CA ARG A 102 7.42 27.01 1.67
C ARG A 102 7.81 26.00 2.74
N GLU A 103 7.47 26.27 3.99
CA GLU A 103 7.90 25.45 5.14
C GLU A 103 7.44 23.99 5.01
N GLN A 104 6.24 23.75 4.46
CA GLN A 104 5.70 22.38 4.25
C GLN A 104 6.48 21.54 3.20
N TYR A 105 7.32 22.17 2.39
CA TYR A 105 8.10 21.49 1.34
C TYR A 105 9.59 21.41 1.64
N GLN A 106 10.02 21.76 2.85
CA GLN A 106 11.42 21.63 3.24
C GLN A 106 11.88 20.17 3.22
N PHE A 107 13.15 19.97 2.91
CA PHE A 107 13.86 18.71 3.15
C PHE A 107 14.01 18.47 4.63
N ALA A 108 14.31 17.22 5.02
CA ALA A 108 14.50 16.87 6.41
C ALA A 108 15.60 15.83 6.61
N ILE A 109 16.37 16.01 7.68
CA ILE A 109 17.17 14.95 8.29
C ILE A 109 16.36 14.41 9.46
N VAL A 110 15.97 13.14 9.42
CA VAL A 110 15.14 12.48 10.45
C VAL A 110 15.95 11.38 11.11
N PRO A 111 16.65 11.67 12.22
CA PRO A 111 17.54 10.69 12.85
C PRO A 111 16.78 9.49 13.39
N GLY A 112 17.31 8.28 13.12
CA GLY A 112 16.73 7.03 13.60
C GLY A 112 15.48 6.54 12.85
N PHE A 113 15.10 7.21 11.75
CA PHE A 113 14.06 6.71 10.88
C PHE A 113 14.66 5.75 9.85
N GLU A 114 14.56 4.48 10.11
CA GLU A 114 15.04 3.40 9.25
C GLU A 114 13.87 2.55 8.78
N THR A 115 13.92 2.12 7.51
CA THR A 115 13.01 1.13 6.93
C THR A 115 13.81 -0.04 6.38
N PRO A 116 13.33 -1.29 6.51
CA PRO A 116 14.06 -2.45 6.00
C PRO A 116 14.28 -2.38 4.49
N ASP A 117 15.49 -2.73 4.04
CA ASP A 117 15.85 -2.69 2.62
C ASP A 117 14.98 -3.61 1.76
N TRP A 118 14.49 -4.72 2.33
CA TRP A 118 13.60 -5.63 1.61
C TRP A 118 12.30 -4.98 1.16
N ALA A 119 11.83 -3.92 1.87
CA ALA A 119 10.56 -3.24 1.58
C ALA A 119 10.69 -2.14 0.52
N LYS A 120 11.91 -1.57 0.36
CA LYS A 120 12.16 -0.47 -0.57
C LYS A 120 11.97 -0.93 -2.02
N GLY A 121 10.92 -0.45 -2.67
CA GLY A 121 10.57 -0.83 -4.03
C GLY A 121 10.23 -2.31 -4.22
N ALA A 122 9.81 -3.01 -3.17
CA ALA A 122 9.44 -4.42 -3.26
C ALA A 122 8.15 -4.61 -4.08
N VAL A 123 8.13 -5.64 -4.90
CA VAL A 123 6.91 -6.04 -5.62
C VAL A 123 6.01 -6.83 -4.69
N MET A 124 4.88 -6.22 -4.33
CA MET A 124 3.92 -6.78 -3.39
C MET A 124 2.67 -7.30 -4.09
N TYR A 125 1.99 -8.24 -3.46
CA TYR A 125 0.77 -8.83 -3.98
C TYR A 125 -0.25 -9.01 -2.86
N GLN A 126 -1.37 -8.28 -2.94
CA GLN A 126 -2.45 -8.34 -1.96
C GLN A 126 -3.39 -9.51 -2.28
N ILE A 127 -3.65 -10.34 -1.28
CA ILE A 127 -4.54 -11.50 -1.37
C ILE A 127 -5.77 -11.32 -0.47
N TYR A 128 -6.94 -11.39 -1.07
CA TYR A 128 -8.22 -11.61 -0.38
C TYR A 128 -8.47 -13.12 -0.34
N THR A 129 -8.18 -13.75 0.79
CA THR A 129 -7.95 -15.21 0.87
C THR A 129 -9.13 -16.03 0.41
N ASP A 130 -10.37 -15.70 0.84
CA ASP A 130 -11.60 -16.41 0.46
C ASP A 130 -11.83 -16.49 -1.06
N ARG A 131 -11.20 -15.58 -1.83
CA ARG A 131 -11.44 -15.41 -3.26
C ARG A 131 -10.25 -15.75 -4.15
N PHE A 132 -9.14 -16.24 -3.57
CA PHE A 132 -7.94 -16.50 -4.34
C PHE A 132 -7.86 -17.94 -4.86
N CYS A 133 -7.85 -18.93 -3.99
CA CYS A 133 -7.79 -20.34 -4.35
C CYS A 133 -8.25 -21.23 -3.18
N ASN A 134 -9.13 -22.19 -3.43
CA ASN A 134 -9.52 -23.22 -2.45
C ASN A 134 -8.57 -24.42 -2.58
N GLY A 135 -7.71 -24.64 -1.58
CA GLY A 135 -6.76 -25.76 -1.53
C GLY A 135 -7.20 -26.90 -0.62
N ASN A 136 -8.09 -26.61 0.35
CA ASN A 136 -8.58 -27.59 1.29
C ASN A 136 -10.10 -27.47 1.52
N PRO A 137 -10.93 -28.12 0.73
CA PRO A 137 -12.40 -28.06 0.87
C PRO A 137 -12.95 -28.53 2.24
N ASP A 138 -12.15 -29.27 3.01
CA ASP A 138 -12.58 -29.78 4.32
C ASP A 138 -12.68 -28.66 5.37
N ASN A 139 -12.02 -27.52 5.15
CA ASN A 139 -12.09 -26.36 6.03
C ASN A 139 -13.17 -25.34 5.64
N ASP A 140 -13.85 -25.54 4.53
CA ASP A 140 -14.87 -24.62 4.02
C ASP A 140 -15.95 -24.31 5.04
N VAL A 141 -16.35 -23.03 5.15
CA VAL A 141 -17.57 -22.64 5.86
C VAL A 141 -18.77 -23.35 5.23
N GLN A 142 -19.60 -24.00 6.02
CA GLN A 142 -20.78 -24.71 5.56
C GLN A 142 -22.01 -23.82 5.52
N THR A 143 -22.88 -24.02 4.54
CA THR A 143 -24.18 -23.33 4.49
C THR A 143 -24.97 -23.58 5.77
N GLY A 144 -25.39 -22.50 6.45
CA GLY A 144 -26.10 -22.58 7.71
C GLY A 144 -25.22 -22.86 8.93
N GLU A 145 -23.90 -22.77 8.82
CA GLU A 145 -22.99 -23.04 9.93
C GLU A 145 -23.24 -22.11 11.13
N TYR A 146 -23.54 -20.85 10.87
CA TYR A 146 -23.95 -19.84 11.87
C TYR A 146 -24.80 -18.75 11.23
N PHE A 147 -25.38 -17.89 12.07
CA PHE A 147 -26.12 -16.70 11.65
C PHE A 147 -25.22 -15.46 11.71
N TYR A 148 -25.20 -14.67 10.63
CA TYR A 148 -24.41 -13.45 10.56
C TYR A 148 -25.10 -12.40 9.69
N ILE A 149 -25.33 -11.22 10.23
CA ILE A 149 -26.00 -10.07 9.60
C ILE A 149 -27.19 -10.48 8.71
N ASN A 150 -28.35 -10.58 9.32
CA ASN A 150 -29.67 -10.83 8.70
C ASN A 150 -29.90 -12.19 8.01
N ASP A 151 -28.89 -13.05 7.86
CA ASP A 151 -29.04 -14.38 7.27
C ASP A 151 -28.04 -15.39 7.84
N THR A 152 -28.24 -16.66 7.58
CA THR A 152 -27.22 -17.68 7.80
C THR A 152 -26.16 -17.63 6.71
N VAL A 153 -24.91 -17.93 7.08
CA VAL A 153 -23.80 -17.98 6.15
C VAL A 153 -24.00 -19.04 5.05
N LYS A 154 -23.39 -18.83 3.90
CA LYS A 154 -23.55 -19.67 2.72
C LYS A 154 -22.21 -20.05 2.11
N LYS A 155 -22.00 -21.35 1.86
CA LYS A 155 -20.95 -21.81 0.97
C LYS A 155 -21.41 -21.59 -0.47
N ILE A 156 -20.61 -20.88 -1.24
CA ILE A 156 -20.81 -20.71 -2.68
C ILE A 156 -20.04 -21.81 -3.39
N HIS A 157 -20.76 -22.67 -4.11
CA HIS A 157 -20.16 -23.83 -4.79
C HIS A 157 -19.64 -23.49 -6.19
N GLU A 158 -20.23 -22.51 -6.84
CA GLU A 158 -19.80 -22.01 -8.14
C GLU A 158 -18.72 -20.96 -7.96
N TRP A 159 -17.46 -21.34 -8.26
CA TRP A 159 -16.28 -20.51 -7.98
C TRP A 159 -16.34 -19.14 -8.66
N ASP A 160 -16.80 -19.05 -9.89
CA ASP A 160 -16.88 -17.83 -10.69
C ASP A 160 -18.22 -17.07 -10.56
N LYS A 161 -19.05 -17.44 -9.58
CA LYS A 161 -20.27 -16.68 -9.29
C LYS A 161 -19.93 -15.27 -8.85
N ILE A 162 -20.62 -14.30 -9.43
CA ILE A 162 -20.46 -12.87 -9.04
C ILE A 162 -20.92 -12.68 -7.59
N PRO A 163 -20.17 -11.87 -6.79
CA PRO A 163 -20.58 -11.54 -5.43
C PRO A 163 -21.97 -10.91 -5.38
N ALA A 164 -22.73 -11.21 -4.34
CA ALA A 164 -24.01 -10.58 -4.09
C ALA A 164 -23.83 -9.15 -3.55
N THR A 165 -24.86 -8.31 -3.64
CA THR A 165 -24.81 -6.94 -3.08
C THR A 165 -24.56 -6.95 -1.56
N LEU A 166 -25.16 -7.90 -0.83
CA LEU A 166 -24.83 -8.22 0.54
C LEU A 166 -24.07 -9.53 0.55
N ASP A 167 -22.74 -9.48 0.68
CA ASP A 167 -21.85 -10.59 0.42
C ASP A 167 -21.09 -11.10 1.64
N VAL A 168 -21.12 -10.39 2.77
CA VAL A 168 -20.27 -10.64 3.94
C VAL A 168 -20.35 -12.07 4.53
N GLY A 169 -21.49 -12.73 4.39
CA GLY A 169 -21.74 -14.11 4.82
C GLY A 169 -21.64 -15.16 3.70
N ASN A 170 -21.17 -14.79 2.51
CA ASN A 170 -20.99 -15.71 1.38
C ASN A 170 -19.52 -16.13 1.26
N PHE A 171 -19.23 -17.40 1.35
CA PHE A 171 -17.88 -17.96 1.35
C PHE A 171 -17.63 -18.79 0.10
N TYR A 172 -16.55 -18.48 -0.61
CA TYR A 172 -16.10 -19.24 -1.79
C TYR A 172 -15.07 -20.32 -1.41
N GLY A 173 -14.51 -20.23 -0.21
CA GLY A 173 -13.65 -21.26 0.37
C GLY A 173 -12.17 -21.14 0.00
N GLY A 174 -11.74 -20.01 -0.53
CA GLY A 174 -10.29 -19.74 -0.64
C GLY A 174 -9.61 -19.81 0.72
N ASP A 175 -8.41 -20.39 0.78
CA ASP A 175 -7.69 -20.66 2.00
C ASP A 175 -6.15 -20.53 1.85
N LEU A 176 -5.40 -20.66 2.94
CA LEU A 176 -3.94 -20.59 2.90
C LEU A 176 -3.29 -21.80 2.24
N GLN A 177 -3.97 -22.97 2.20
CA GLN A 177 -3.50 -24.11 1.41
C GLN A 177 -3.57 -23.78 -0.09
N GLY A 178 -4.65 -23.15 -0.53
CA GLY A 178 -4.77 -22.70 -1.92
C GLY A 178 -3.73 -21.66 -2.30
N VAL A 179 -3.39 -20.75 -1.38
CA VAL A 179 -2.26 -19.81 -1.59
C VAL A 179 -0.95 -20.58 -1.68
N TRP A 180 -0.72 -21.54 -0.79
CA TRP A 180 0.47 -22.40 -0.80
C TRP A 180 0.64 -23.10 -2.14
N ASP A 181 -0.43 -23.69 -2.65
CA ASP A 181 -0.43 -24.40 -3.94
C ASP A 181 -0.14 -23.47 -5.13
N LYS A 182 -0.31 -22.17 -4.97
CA LYS A 182 -0.06 -21.13 -5.98
C LYS A 182 1.25 -20.34 -5.77
N LEU A 183 2.09 -20.70 -4.81
CA LEU A 183 3.35 -20.00 -4.55
C LEU A 183 4.30 -20.04 -5.76
N ASP A 184 4.32 -21.13 -6.54
CA ASP A 184 5.14 -21.20 -7.75
C ASP A 184 4.67 -20.20 -8.82
N TYR A 185 3.36 -20.00 -8.94
CA TYR A 185 2.78 -18.97 -9.80
C TYR A 185 3.19 -17.57 -9.36
N LEU A 186 3.01 -17.24 -8.06
CA LEU A 186 3.34 -15.93 -7.50
C LEU A 186 4.84 -15.62 -7.61
N GLN A 187 5.70 -16.60 -7.32
CA GLN A 187 7.13 -16.47 -7.46
C GLN A 187 7.55 -16.32 -8.93
N GLY A 188 6.92 -17.08 -9.84
CA GLY A 188 7.11 -16.99 -11.29
C GLY A 188 6.64 -15.66 -11.89
N LEU A 189 5.64 -15.02 -11.29
CA LEU A 189 5.21 -13.66 -11.63
C LEU A 189 6.26 -12.62 -11.21
N GLY A 190 7.04 -12.92 -10.19
CA GLY A 190 8.10 -12.07 -9.66
C GLY A 190 7.74 -11.35 -8.35
N VAL A 191 6.67 -11.79 -7.68
CA VAL A 191 6.23 -11.27 -6.38
C VAL A 191 7.30 -11.51 -5.32
N GLU A 192 7.57 -10.50 -4.51
CA GLU A 192 8.55 -10.54 -3.41
C GLU A 192 7.87 -10.56 -2.04
N VAL A 193 6.66 -9.99 -1.93
CA VAL A 193 5.94 -9.85 -0.66
C VAL A 193 4.46 -10.19 -0.85
N LEU A 194 3.90 -11.02 0.03
CA LEU A 194 2.47 -11.24 0.12
C LEU A 194 1.87 -10.39 1.23
N TYR A 195 0.88 -9.58 0.90
CA TYR A 195 0.03 -8.88 1.85
C TYR A 195 -1.35 -9.54 1.90
N PHE A 196 -1.76 -9.98 3.06
CA PHE A 196 -3.05 -10.61 3.31
C PHE A 196 -4.05 -9.66 3.95
N ASN A 197 -5.28 -9.60 3.42
CA ASN A 197 -6.41 -9.15 4.20
C ASN A 197 -6.54 -10.00 5.47
N PRO A 198 -7.32 -9.59 6.51
CA PRO A 198 -7.28 -10.23 7.81
C PRO A 198 -7.37 -11.76 7.78
N LEU A 199 -6.55 -12.43 8.59
CA LEU A 199 -6.47 -13.90 8.66
C LEU A 199 -6.96 -14.46 9.99
N PHE A 200 -7.20 -13.62 10.99
CA PHE A 200 -7.63 -14.05 12.32
C PHE A 200 -9.06 -14.58 12.31
N VAL A 201 -9.41 -15.41 13.29
CA VAL A 201 -10.76 -15.95 13.43
C VAL A 201 -11.78 -14.82 13.36
N SER A 202 -12.72 -14.92 12.45
CA SER A 202 -13.74 -13.88 12.19
C SER A 202 -14.95 -14.46 11.46
N PRO A 203 -16.17 -13.98 11.73
CA PRO A 203 -17.39 -14.53 11.15
C PRO A 203 -17.65 -14.11 9.71
N SER A 204 -17.07 -13.02 9.22
CA SER A 204 -17.25 -12.58 7.83
C SER A 204 -16.19 -13.14 6.88
N ASN A 205 -16.47 -13.08 5.59
CA ASN A 205 -15.48 -13.43 4.57
C ASN A 205 -14.33 -12.42 4.46
N HIS A 206 -14.57 -11.15 4.81
CA HIS A 206 -13.56 -10.09 4.83
C HIS A 206 -12.70 -10.06 6.09
N LYS A 207 -13.19 -10.61 7.20
CA LYS A 207 -12.51 -10.78 8.49
C LYS A 207 -12.04 -9.50 9.20
N TYR A 208 -12.62 -8.34 8.86
CA TYR A 208 -12.40 -7.09 9.60
C TYR A 208 -13.18 -7.00 10.92
N ASP A 209 -13.99 -7.99 11.22
CA ASP A 209 -14.75 -8.20 12.46
C ASP A 209 -14.12 -9.30 13.32
N CYS A 210 -12.90 -9.06 13.77
CA CYS A 210 -12.06 -10.04 14.44
C CYS A 210 -12.72 -10.66 15.67
N GLN A 211 -12.75 -11.99 15.72
CA GLN A 211 -13.25 -12.81 16.83
C GLN A 211 -12.15 -13.19 17.81
N ASP A 212 -10.94 -13.48 17.30
CA ASP A 212 -9.80 -13.89 18.13
C ASP A 212 -8.48 -13.47 17.47
N TYR A 213 -7.80 -12.46 18.03
CA TYR A 213 -6.53 -11.95 17.53
C TYR A 213 -5.33 -12.88 17.75
N GLU A 214 -5.49 -13.92 18.56
CA GLU A 214 -4.41 -14.83 18.94
C GLU A 214 -4.31 -16.05 18.02
N HIS A 215 -5.31 -16.24 17.12
CA HIS A 215 -5.39 -17.42 16.29
C HIS A 215 -5.78 -17.08 14.84
N ILE A 216 -5.11 -17.76 13.91
CA ILE A 216 -5.50 -17.78 12.50
C ILE A 216 -6.80 -18.60 12.39
N ASP A 217 -7.70 -18.16 11.52
CA ASP A 217 -9.00 -18.80 11.36
C ASP A 217 -8.83 -20.26 10.86
N PRO A 218 -9.37 -21.26 11.57
CA PRO A 218 -9.33 -22.66 11.13
C PRO A 218 -9.95 -22.89 9.76
N HIS A 219 -10.93 -22.08 9.34
CA HIS A 219 -11.49 -22.11 7.99
C HIS A 219 -10.51 -21.69 6.89
N LEU A 220 -9.38 -21.06 7.24
CA LEU A 220 -8.31 -20.72 6.31
C LEU A 220 -7.14 -21.72 6.34
N THR A 221 -7.15 -22.69 7.24
CA THR A 221 -6.01 -23.57 7.48
C THR A 221 -6.44 -25.04 7.59
N ILE A 222 -6.52 -25.56 8.80
CA ILE A 222 -6.86 -26.96 9.06
C ILE A 222 -7.81 -27.08 10.26
N ILE A 223 -8.82 -27.91 10.12
CA ILE A 223 -9.77 -28.30 11.18
C ILE A 223 -9.49 -29.74 11.55
N LYS A 224 -9.01 -29.99 12.78
CA LYS A 224 -8.77 -31.36 13.29
C LYS A 224 -10.03 -31.99 13.88
N ASN A 225 -10.78 -31.17 14.65
CA ASN A 225 -12.01 -31.59 15.30
C ASN A 225 -13.19 -30.91 14.59
N ASP A 226 -13.80 -31.63 13.66
CA ASP A 226 -14.96 -31.15 12.88
C ASP A 226 -16.26 -31.73 13.44
N GLY A 227 -16.59 -31.34 14.67
CA GLY A 227 -17.79 -31.76 15.36
C GLY A 227 -18.99 -30.85 15.17
N GLY A 228 -20.08 -31.19 15.83
CA GLY A 228 -21.29 -30.37 15.84
C GLY A 228 -22.11 -30.38 14.54
N TYR A 229 -23.13 -29.54 14.51
CA TYR A 229 -24.12 -29.46 13.43
C TYR A 229 -24.32 -28.00 13.01
N VAL A 230 -24.69 -27.79 11.76
CA VAL A 230 -25.18 -26.51 11.25
C VAL A 230 -26.48 -26.12 11.94
N LEU A 231 -26.81 -24.83 11.93
CA LEU A 231 -28.04 -24.33 12.53
C LEU A 231 -29.29 -25.02 11.97
N PRO A 232 -30.25 -25.36 12.80
CA PRO A 232 -31.56 -25.81 12.33
C PRO A 232 -32.21 -24.76 11.42
N ASN A 233 -33.04 -25.21 10.49
CA ASN A 233 -33.75 -24.30 9.60
C ASN A 233 -34.53 -23.22 10.36
N LYS A 234 -34.35 -21.95 9.99
CA LYS A 234 -34.92 -20.76 10.67
C LYS A 234 -34.43 -20.55 12.11
N CYS A 235 -33.32 -21.15 12.49
CA CYS A 235 -32.65 -20.81 13.74
C CYS A 235 -31.68 -19.66 13.50
N PHE A 236 -31.74 -18.63 14.34
CA PHE A 236 -30.89 -17.44 14.29
C PHE A 236 -30.10 -17.25 15.61
N ASP A 237 -30.07 -18.26 16.46
CA ASP A 237 -29.39 -18.28 17.73
C ASP A 237 -28.05 -19.00 17.61
N ASN A 238 -26.96 -18.24 17.63
CA ASN A 238 -25.60 -18.77 17.48
C ASN A 238 -25.13 -19.63 18.67
N MET A 239 -25.81 -19.62 19.83
CA MET A 239 -25.56 -20.61 20.86
C MET A 239 -25.80 -22.04 20.39
N GLN A 240 -26.65 -22.23 19.35
CA GLN A 240 -26.94 -23.50 18.73
C GLN A 240 -26.03 -23.81 17.51
N ALA A 241 -25.14 -22.91 17.14
CA ALA A 241 -24.18 -23.09 16.06
C ALA A 241 -23.03 -24.02 16.47
N SER A 242 -23.38 -25.25 16.90
CA SER A 242 -22.41 -26.16 17.51
C SER A 242 -21.26 -26.54 16.58
N LYS A 243 -21.46 -26.56 15.27
CA LYS A 243 -20.38 -26.78 14.30
C LYS A 243 -19.40 -25.60 14.30
N TYR A 244 -19.89 -24.38 14.23
CA TYR A 244 -19.04 -23.18 14.26
C TYR A 244 -18.25 -23.09 15.57
N ILE A 245 -18.92 -23.33 16.70
CA ILE A 245 -18.28 -23.36 18.03
C ILE A 245 -17.18 -24.44 18.07
N ALA A 246 -17.46 -25.65 17.58
CA ALA A 246 -16.47 -26.72 17.52
C ALA A 246 -15.27 -26.37 16.64
N ARG A 247 -15.49 -25.64 15.56
CA ARG A 247 -14.42 -25.24 14.63
C ARG A 247 -13.58 -24.06 15.16
N THR A 248 -14.22 -23.05 15.77
CA THR A 248 -13.58 -21.77 16.09
C THR A 248 -13.28 -21.53 17.56
N ALA A 249 -13.85 -22.34 18.49
CA ALA A 249 -13.58 -22.26 19.92
C ALA A 249 -12.86 -23.51 20.48
N ASN A 250 -12.60 -24.52 19.66
CA ASN A 250 -11.83 -25.69 20.08
C ASN A 250 -10.33 -25.37 20.07
N LEU A 251 -9.69 -25.50 21.25
CA LEU A 251 -8.27 -25.14 21.42
C LEU A 251 -7.30 -25.96 20.54
N GLU A 252 -7.63 -27.22 20.20
CA GLU A 252 -6.81 -28.02 19.30
C GLU A 252 -6.88 -27.50 17.86
N ASN A 253 -8.05 -27.07 17.41
CA ASN A 253 -8.22 -26.46 16.08
C ASN A 253 -7.46 -25.14 16.02
N LEU A 254 -7.60 -24.28 17.00
CA LEU A 254 -6.90 -23.01 17.07
C LEU A 254 -5.38 -23.17 17.09
N LYS A 255 -4.87 -24.13 17.88
CA LYS A 255 -3.45 -24.47 17.90
C LYS A 255 -2.97 -25.02 16.53
N ALA A 256 -3.72 -25.95 15.95
CA ALA A 256 -3.37 -26.53 14.65
C ALA A 256 -3.35 -25.48 13.54
N SER A 257 -4.27 -24.51 13.59
CA SER A 257 -4.32 -23.38 12.68
C SER A 257 -3.05 -22.51 12.76
N ASN A 258 -2.65 -22.16 13.97
CA ASN A 258 -1.42 -21.40 14.20
C ASN A 258 -0.16 -22.17 13.77
N GLU A 259 -0.11 -23.48 14.01
CA GLU A 259 1.00 -24.34 13.57
C GLU A 259 1.07 -24.44 12.04
N PHE A 260 -0.07 -24.47 11.35
CA PHE A 260 -0.12 -24.41 9.90
C PHE A 260 0.44 -23.09 9.40
N PHE A 261 0.01 -21.98 9.97
CA PHE A 261 0.46 -20.64 9.61
C PHE A 261 1.97 -20.46 9.82
N ALA A 262 2.51 -20.99 10.92
CA ALA A 262 3.96 -20.96 11.16
C ALA A 262 4.74 -21.66 10.05
N ARG A 263 4.28 -22.84 9.60
CA ARG A 263 4.90 -23.55 8.47
C ARG A 263 4.73 -22.81 7.14
N PHE A 264 3.59 -22.14 6.96
CA PHE A 264 3.36 -21.30 5.78
C PHE A 264 4.34 -20.13 5.72
N CYS A 265 4.55 -19.42 6.84
CA CYS A 265 5.55 -18.35 6.94
C CYS A 265 6.97 -18.88 6.66
N GLU A 266 7.34 -20.04 7.24
CA GLU A 266 8.63 -20.69 7.00
C GLU A 266 8.85 -20.98 5.52
N GLU A 267 7.83 -21.51 4.82
CA GLU A 267 7.91 -21.77 3.37
C GLU A 267 8.06 -20.49 2.55
N LEU A 268 7.36 -19.41 2.90
CA LEU A 268 7.56 -18.11 2.25
C LEU A 268 9.00 -17.63 2.41
N HIS A 269 9.52 -17.64 3.62
CA HIS A 269 10.91 -17.23 3.90
C HIS A 269 11.92 -18.13 3.19
N ARG A 270 11.70 -19.44 3.15
CA ARG A 270 12.54 -20.38 2.39
C ARG A 270 12.60 -20.04 0.89
N ARG A 271 11.53 -19.48 0.34
CA ARG A 271 11.46 -18.99 -1.04
C ARG A 271 12.02 -17.58 -1.23
N GLY A 272 12.48 -16.93 -0.15
CA GLY A 272 12.92 -15.53 -0.16
C GLY A 272 11.77 -14.54 -0.29
N MET A 273 10.55 -14.95 0.02
CA MET A 273 9.36 -14.11 0.04
C MET A 273 9.07 -13.60 1.46
N ARG A 274 8.38 -12.45 1.57
CA ARG A 274 7.97 -11.82 2.81
C ARG A 274 6.47 -11.86 2.97
N ILE A 275 6.00 -11.64 4.21
CA ILE A 275 4.58 -11.66 4.55
C ILE A 275 4.17 -10.45 5.39
N ILE A 276 3.09 -9.80 4.99
CA ILE A 276 2.40 -8.73 5.73
C ILE A 276 1.00 -9.21 6.08
N ILE A 277 0.60 -9.04 7.33
CA ILE A 277 -0.75 -9.36 7.80
C ILE A 277 -1.50 -8.11 8.25
N ASP A 278 -2.82 -8.19 8.24
CA ASP A 278 -3.72 -7.07 8.58
C ASP A 278 -4.02 -7.05 10.07
N GLY A 279 -3.82 -5.92 10.70
CA GLY A 279 -4.09 -5.66 12.12
C GLY A 279 -5.29 -4.74 12.28
N VAL A 280 -6.44 -5.31 12.65
CA VAL A 280 -7.69 -4.59 12.87
C VAL A 280 -7.82 -4.26 14.36
N PHE A 281 -7.14 -3.21 14.81
CA PHE A 281 -7.01 -2.91 16.25
C PHE A 281 -7.91 -1.76 16.72
N ASN A 282 -8.60 -1.08 15.83
CA ASN A 282 -9.54 -0.01 16.19
C ASN A 282 -10.84 -0.54 16.82
N HIS A 283 -11.29 -1.70 16.38
CA HIS A 283 -12.53 -2.36 16.82
C HIS A 283 -12.35 -3.88 16.80
N SER A 284 -13.23 -4.60 17.47
CA SER A 284 -13.36 -6.06 17.37
C SER A 284 -14.64 -6.42 16.61
N GLY A 285 -14.89 -7.72 16.40
CA GLY A 285 -16.19 -8.21 15.96
C GLY A 285 -17.13 -8.43 17.16
N SER A 286 -18.43 -8.49 16.91
CA SER A 286 -19.44 -8.85 17.92
C SER A 286 -19.29 -10.32 18.41
N PHE A 287 -18.69 -11.17 17.58
CA PHE A 287 -18.33 -12.55 17.90
C PHE A 287 -17.06 -12.66 18.76
N ASN A 288 -16.31 -11.57 18.96
CA ASN A 288 -15.03 -11.59 19.66
C ASN A 288 -15.19 -12.17 21.08
N LYS A 289 -14.26 -13.03 21.48
CA LYS A 289 -14.26 -13.69 22.79
C LYS A 289 -14.28 -12.71 23.99
N TRP A 290 -13.82 -11.47 23.77
CA TRP A 290 -13.86 -10.43 24.81
C TRP A 290 -15.25 -9.82 24.96
N MET A 291 -16.01 -9.72 23.85
CA MET A 291 -17.39 -9.23 23.84
C MET A 291 -18.39 -10.37 24.05
N ASP A 292 -18.29 -11.43 23.26
CA ASP A 292 -19.17 -12.61 23.19
C ASP A 292 -20.66 -12.24 23.11
N ARG A 293 -20.99 -11.28 22.24
CA ARG A 293 -22.40 -10.90 21.99
C ARG A 293 -23.23 -12.09 21.49
N GLU A 294 -22.61 -12.95 20.70
CA GLU A 294 -23.26 -14.12 20.11
C GLU A 294 -23.31 -15.33 21.06
N ARG A 295 -22.71 -15.20 22.27
CA ARG A 295 -22.73 -16.21 23.34
C ARG A 295 -22.14 -17.56 22.91
N ILE A 296 -21.21 -17.57 21.99
CA ILE A 296 -20.55 -18.78 21.47
C ILE A 296 -19.45 -19.28 22.38
N TYR A 297 -18.91 -18.43 23.25
CA TYR A 297 -17.90 -18.79 24.25
C TYR A 297 -18.50 -19.09 25.65
N GLU A 298 -19.77 -18.75 25.84
CA GLU A 298 -20.43 -18.99 27.12
C GLU A 298 -20.48 -20.48 27.45
N GLY A 299 -19.79 -20.87 28.53
CA GLY A 299 -19.67 -22.26 28.96
C GLY A 299 -18.63 -23.11 28.22
N GLN A 300 -17.84 -22.53 27.30
CA GLN A 300 -16.73 -23.22 26.67
C GLN A 300 -15.52 -23.29 27.61
N GLU A 301 -14.87 -24.45 27.65
CA GLU A 301 -13.67 -24.66 28.49
C GLU A 301 -12.50 -23.79 27.97
N GLY A 302 -11.80 -23.12 28.88
CA GLY A 302 -10.65 -22.29 28.60
C GLY A 302 -10.97 -20.85 28.21
N PHE A 303 -12.25 -20.44 28.22
CA PHE A 303 -12.67 -19.06 27.92
C PHE A 303 -13.39 -18.42 29.12
N ALA A 304 -13.04 -17.17 29.41
CA ALA A 304 -13.79 -16.35 30.36
C ALA A 304 -15.07 -15.81 29.68
N LYS A 305 -16.06 -15.44 30.51
CA LYS A 305 -17.27 -14.77 29.97
C LYS A 305 -16.94 -13.43 29.33
N GLY A 306 -17.55 -13.15 28.21
CA GLY A 306 -17.40 -11.88 27.52
C GLY A 306 -18.05 -10.71 28.24
N ALA A 307 -17.64 -9.49 27.85
CA ALA A 307 -18.14 -8.25 28.47
C ALA A 307 -19.64 -8.01 28.25
N TYR A 308 -20.20 -8.50 27.14
CA TYR A 308 -21.64 -8.47 26.88
C TYR A 308 -22.42 -9.34 27.88
N VAL A 309 -21.84 -10.49 28.22
CA VAL A 309 -22.51 -11.55 29.02
C VAL A 309 -22.55 -11.20 30.52
N ASP A 310 -21.47 -10.65 31.08
CA ASP A 310 -21.30 -10.48 32.53
C ASP A 310 -20.58 -9.17 32.86
N GLU A 311 -21.15 -8.37 33.77
CA GLU A 311 -20.52 -7.14 34.26
C GLU A 311 -19.15 -7.35 34.92
N ASN A 312 -18.91 -8.55 35.48
CA ASN A 312 -17.65 -8.93 36.10
C ASN A 312 -16.67 -9.60 35.11
N SER A 313 -16.92 -9.52 33.81
CA SER A 313 -16.00 -10.02 32.81
C SER A 313 -14.61 -9.40 32.96
N PRO A 314 -13.51 -10.17 32.80
CA PRO A 314 -12.17 -9.60 32.77
C PRO A 314 -11.96 -8.63 31.62
N TYR A 315 -12.85 -8.63 30.62
CA TYR A 315 -12.83 -7.77 29.43
C TYR A 315 -13.79 -6.58 29.53
N HIS A 316 -14.42 -6.36 30.72
CA HIS A 316 -15.41 -5.31 30.92
C HIS A 316 -14.90 -3.91 30.43
N THR A 317 -13.66 -3.57 30.80
CA THR A 317 -13.07 -2.27 30.45
C THR A 317 -12.63 -2.13 28.98
N PHE A 318 -12.66 -3.23 28.21
CA PHE A 318 -12.26 -3.20 26.77
C PHE A 318 -13.26 -2.47 25.91
N TYR A 319 -14.47 -2.27 26.42
CA TYR A 319 -15.57 -1.60 25.75
C TYR A 319 -16.19 -0.56 26.67
N HIS A 320 -16.79 0.46 26.07
CA HIS A 320 -17.56 1.46 26.80
C HIS A 320 -19.05 1.11 26.72
N PHE A 321 -19.68 0.90 27.90
CA PHE A 321 -21.10 0.63 28.02
C PHE A 321 -21.82 1.86 28.59
N HIS A 322 -22.99 2.21 28.02
CA HIS A 322 -23.77 3.38 28.42
C HIS A 322 -24.71 3.13 29.60
N HIS A 323 -25.17 1.89 29.74
CA HIS A 323 -26.17 1.48 30.76
C HIS A 323 -25.63 0.36 31.62
N MET A 324 -25.24 0.69 32.84
CA MET A 324 -24.60 -0.24 33.77
C MET A 324 -25.60 -1.21 34.47
N ASP A 325 -26.89 -1.00 34.26
CA ASP A 325 -27.97 -1.83 34.86
C ASP A 325 -28.58 -2.82 33.84
N GLU A 326 -28.01 -2.96 32.65
CA GLU A 326 -28.55 -3.84 31.60
C GLU A 326 -27.95 -5.26 31.61
N TRP A 327 -27.00 -5.59 32.49
CA TRP A 327 -26.51 -6.97 32.59
C TRP A 327 -27.53 -7.91 33.23
N PRO A 328 -27.48 -9.21 32.84
CA PRO A 328 -26.64 -9.83 31.81
C PRO A 328 -27.09 -9.45 30.37
N TYR A 329 -26.14 -9.58 29.42
CA TYR A 329 -26.37 -9.34 27.96
C TYR A 329 -26.56 -7.87 27.64
N ASN A 330 -25.61 -7.06 28.07
CA ASN A 330 -25.65 -5.62 27.89
C ASN A 330 -25.30 -5.21 26.45
N SER A 331 -26.27 -4.65 25.72
CA SER A 331 -26.15 -4.20 24.34
C SER A 331 -25.83 -2.70 24.19
N SER A 332 -25.61 -1.98 25.29
CA SER A 332 -25.39 -0.54 25.31
C SER A 332 -23.94 -0.11 25.01
N TYR A 333 -23.17 -0.92 24.33
CA TYR A 333 -21.78 -0.62 24.00
C TYR A 333 -21.63 0.25 22.75
N ASP A 334 -20.50 0.95 22.66
CA ASP A 334 -20.15 1.73 21.48
C ASP A 334 -19.73 0.84 20.30
N GLY A 335 -20.33 1.09 19.12
CA GLY A 335 -19.89 0.51 17.86
C GLY A 335 -19.11 1.53 17.01
N TRP A 336 -18.10 1.07 16.30
CA TRP A 336 -17.41 1.91 15.32
C TRP A 336 -18.39 2.32 14.23
N TRP A 337 -18.50 3.65 13.99
CA TRP A 337 -19.53 4.26 13.12
C TRP A 337 -20.95 3.79 13.44
N SER A 338 -21.24 3.57 14.75
CA SER A 338 -22.53 3.07 15.23
C SER A 338 -22.90 1.66 14.73
N ASN A 339 -21.95 0.88 14.24
CA ASN A 339 -22.17 -0.52 13.87
C ASN A 339 -22.01 -1.43 15.09
N ASP A 340 -23.09 -2.06 15.50
CA ASP A 340 -23.12 -2.96 16.65
C ASP A 340 -22.37 -4.29 16.41
N THR A 341 -22.11 -4.64 15.16
CA THR A 341 -21.26 -5.78 14.77
C THR A 341 -19.77 -5.48 14.85
N LEU A 342 -19.38 -4.20 15.06
CA LEU A 342 -18.00 -3.73 15.16
C LEU A 342 -17.79 -2.96 16.47
N PRO A 343 -17.79 -3.63 17.63
CA PRO A 343 -17.59 -3.00 18.94
C PRO A 343 -16.29 -2.18 18.97
N LYS A 344 -16.40 -0.89 19.30
CA LYS A 344 -15.25 0.02 19.41
C LYS A 344 -14.42 -0.34 20.65
N LEU A 345 -13.11 -0.49 20.49
CA LEU A 345 -12.19 -0.77 21.58
C LEU A 345 -11.85 0.49 22.38
N ASN A 346 -11.91 0.38 23.71
CA ASN A 346 -11.83 1.48 24.66
C ASN A 346 -10.46 1.55 25.35
N TYR A 347 -9.45 1.93 24.59
CA TYR A 347 -8.06 1.93 25.04
C TYR A 347 -7.76 2.90 26.20
N GLU A 348 -8.27 4.15 26.13
CA GLU A 348 -7.98 5.19 27.13
C GLU A 348 -8.44 4.82 28.54
N SER A 349 -9.45 3.96 28.62
CA SER A 349 -9.99 3.48 29.91
C SER A 349 -9.49 2.10 30.30
N SER A 350 -8.68 1.44 29.47
CA SER A 350 -8.24 0.06 29.70
C SER A 350 -6.75 -0.17 29.37
N PRO A 351 -5.85 0.10 30.32
CA PRO A 351 -4.44 -0.27 30.17
C PRO A 351 -4.24 -1.76 29.90
N LEU A 352 -5.13 -2.62 30.40
CA LEU A 352 -5.08 -4.07 30.14
C LEU A 352 -5.31 -4.38 28.66
N LEU A 353 -6.25 -3.70 27.99
CA LEU A 353 -6.49 -3.83 26.56
C LEU A 353 -5.27 -3.36 25.76
N GLU A 354 -4.70 -2.21 26.14
CA GLU A 354 -3.51 -1.68 25.49
C GLU A 354 -2.37 -2.69 25.55
N ASP A 355 -2.04 -3.19 26.74
CA ASP A 355 -1.01 -4.21 26.93
C ASP A 355 -1.30 -5.48 26.12
N TYR A 356 -2.56 -5.90 26.06
CA TYR A 356 -2.97 -7.09 25.33
C TYR A 356 -2.72 -6.94 23.81
N ILE A 357 -3.12 -5.83 23.22
CA ILE A 357 -2.90 -5.56 21.80
C ILE A 357 -1.41 -5.41 21.46
N ILE A 358 -0.62 -4.78 22.34
CA ILE A 358 0.83 -4.70 22.19
C ILE A 358 1.46 -6.10 22.16
N GLU A 359 1.05 -7.00 23.06
CA GLU A 359 1.55 -8.39 23.07
C GLU A 359 1.10 -9.18 21.82
N ILE A 360 -0.10 -8.93 21.30
CA ILE A 360 -0.54 -9.48 20.00
C ILE A 360 0.38 -8.98 18.88
N GLY A 361 0.67 -7.69 18.84
CA GLY A 361 1.58 -7.09 17.86
C GLY A 361 2.96 -7.75 17.86
N LYS A 362 3.50 -8.03 19.04
CA LYS A 362 4.79 -8.71 19.24
C LYS A 362 4.74 -10.19 18.86
N LYS A 363 3.64 -10.89 19.24
CA LYS A 363 3.49 -12.33 19.01
C LYS A 363 3.70 -12.73 17.56
N TRP A 364 3.05 -12.05 16.64
CA TRP A 364 3.06 -12.44 15.23
C TRP A 364 4.37 -12.12 14.50
N VAL A 365 5.12 -11.12 15.00
CA VAL A 365 6.45 -10.79 14.43
C VAL A 365 7.59 -11.59 15.08
N ALA A 366 7.29 -12.30 16.17
CA ALA A 366 8.21 -13.20 16.86
C ALA A 366 8.20 -14.61 16.25
N PRO A 367 9.25 -15.43 16.48
CA PRO A 367 9.19 -16.86 16.20
C PRO A 367 8.01 -17.54 16.94
N PRO A 368 7.36 -18.54 16.34
CA PRO A 368 7.72 -19.22 15.08
C PRO A 368 7.15 -18.55 13.82
N TYR A 369 6.36 -17.48 13.93
CA TYR A 369 5.67 -16.87 12.79
C TYR A 369 6.57 -15.96 11.98
N CYS A 370 7.32 -15.07 12.67
CA CYS A 370 8.26 -14.13 12.05
C CYS A 370 7.63 -13.33 10.90
N VAL A 371 6.39 -12.86 11.08
CA VAL A 371 5.71 -12.01 10.10
C VAL A 371 6.54 -10.75 9.87
N ASP A 372 6.70 -10.35 8.60
CA ASP A 372 7.60 -9.27 8.20
C ASP A 372 6.95 -7.88 8.23
N GLY A 373 5.64 -7.80 8.35
CA GLY A 373 4.95 -6.50 8.41
C GLY A 373 3.52 -6.56 8.92
N TRP A 374 3.10 -5.44 9.49
CA TRP A 374 1.72 -5.13 9.83
C TRP A 374 1.14 -4.11 8.84
N ARG A 375 -0.04 -4.39 8.29
CA ARG A 375 -0.93 -3.37 7.74
C ARG A 375 -1.98 -3.06 8.80
N LEU A 376 -2.15 -1.81 9.14
CA LEU A 376 -3.02 -1.36 10.22
C LEU A 376 -4.30 -0.77 9.63
N ASP A 377 -5.41 -1.46 9.88
CA ASP A 377 -6.74 -1.06 9.47
C ASP A 377 -7.19 0.21 10.19
N VAL A 378 -7.71 1.18 9.44
CA VAL A 378 -8.21 2.48 9.93
C VAL A 378 -7.36 3.06 11.08
N ALA A 379 -6.04 3.07 10.89
CA ALA A 379 -5.06 3.30 11.94
C ALA A 379 -5.23 4.65 12.67
N ALA A 380 -5.72 5.68 11.95
CA ALA A 380 -5.97 7.01 12.53
C ALA A 380 -7.19 7.04 13.46
N ASP A 381 -8.09 6.07 13.36
CA ASP A 381 -9.31 6.01 14.17
C ASP A 381 -9.11 5.32 15.53
N LEU A 382 -7.97 4.65 15.74
CA LEU A 382 -7.70 3.94 17.00
C LEU A 382 -7.70 4.91 18.19
N GLY A 383 -8.37 4.50 19.26
CA GLY A 383 -8.59 5.34 20.45
C GLY A 383 -9.74 6.32 20.25
N HIS A 384 -9.88 7.29 21.17
CA HIS A 384 -10.93 8.30 21.17
C HIS A 384 -10.37 9.72 21.06
N SER A 385 -9.04 9.88 21.15
CA SER A 385 -8.35 11.17 20.99
C SER A 385 -7.14 11.04 20.08
N ALA A 386 -6.81 12.13 19.37
CA ALA A 386 -5.62 12.18 18.53
C ALA A 386 -4.33 12.02 19.37
N GLU A 387 -4.31 12.58 20.58
CA GLU A 387 -3.16 12.47 21.49
C GLU A 387 -2.90 11.01 21.86
N TYR A 388 -3.97 10.27 22.23
CA TYR A 388 -3.84 8.86 22.55
C TYR A 388 -3.44 8.02 21.32
N ASN A 389 -4.01 8.30 20.15
CA ASN A 389 -3.67 7.62 18.91
C ASN A 389 -2.17 7.69 18.62
N HIS A 390 -1.58 8.90 18.68
CA HIS A 390 -0.14 9.08 18.50
C HIS A 390 0.69 8.37 19.57
N TYR A 391 0.28 8.45 20.83
CA TYR A 391 0.93 7.73 21.92
C TYR A 391 0.94 6.22 21.69
N PHE A 392 -0.21 5.64 21.33
CA PHE A 392 -0.36 4.21 21.08
C PHE A 392 0.55 3.71 19.97
N TRP A 393 0.57 4.41 18.83
CA TRP A 393 1.38 3.98 17.68
C TRP A 393 2.88 4.10 17.93
N LYS A 394 3.33 5.07 18.73
CA LYS A 394 4.73 5.13 19.21
C LYS A 394 5.07 3.91 20.05
N ARG A 395 4.20 3.56 20.98
CA ARG A 395 4.37 2.38 21.83
C ARG A 395 4.35 1.09 21.02
N PHE A 396 3.40 0.96 20.09
CA PHE A 396 3.28 -0.21 19.22
C PHE A 396 4.55 -0.40 18.37
N ARG A 397 4.99 0.67 17.68
CA ARG A 397 6.23 0.63 16.89
C ARG A 397 7.41 0.16 17.74
N LYS A 398 7.62 0.79 18.88
CA LYS A 398 8.73 0.44 19.78
C LYS A 398 8.68 -1.04 20.14
N ALA A 399 7.52 -1.53 20.58
CA ALA A 399 7.36 -2.91 21.02
C ALA A 399 7.62 -3.94 19.91
N VAL A 400 7.07 -3.73 18.70
CA VAL A 400 7.25 -4.70 17.60
C VAL A 400 8.66 -4.65 17.02
N LYS A 401 9.28 -3.46 16.94
CA LYS A 401 10.65 -3.29 16.43
C LYS A 401 11.71 -3.79 17.43
N GLU A 402 11.43 -3.80 18.73
CA GLU A 402 12.29 -4.45 19.74
C GLU A 402 12.32 -5.97 19.58
N VAL A 403 11.23 -6.58 19.11
CA VAL A 403 11.15 -8.02 18.83
C VAL A 403 11.81 -8.35 17.49
N ASN A 404 11.50 -7.58 16.47
CA ASN A 404 12.03 -7.76 15.13
C ASN A 404 12.23 -6.38 14.45
N PRO A 405 13.47 -5.87 14.39
CA PRO A 405 13.77 -4.56 13.82
C PRO A 405 13.44 -4.45 12.32
N ASP A 406 13.39 -5.59 11.60
CA ASP A 406 13.10 -5.64 10.16
C ASP A 406 11.60 -5.66 9.84
N VAL A 407 10.71 -5.50 10.83
CA VAL A 407 9.26 -5.42 10.62
C VAL A 407 8.87 -4.08 10.03
N MET A 408 8.01 -4.09 8.99
CA MET A 408 7.38 -2.91 8.44
C MET A 408 6.02 -2.63 9.08
N ILE A 409 5.70 -1.34 9.24
CA ILE A 409 4.40 -0.87 9.74
C ILE A 409 3.77 0.01 8.67
N TYR A 410 2.78 -0.56 7.97
CA TYR A 410 1.95 0.09 6.96
C TYR A 410 0.65 0.54 7.60
N ALA A 411 0.20 1.75 7.32
CA ALA A 411 -1.11 2.19 7.79
C ALA A 411 -2.07 2.40 6.64
N GLU A 412 -3.33 2.04 6.84
CA GLU A 412 -4.42 2.57 6.05
C GLU A 412 -4.80 3.93 6.59
N HIS A 413 -4.69 4.94 5.74
CA HIS A 413 -5.13 6.29 6.06
C HIS A 413 -5.47 7.05 4.77
N TYR A 414 -6.55 7.82 4.80
CA TYR A 414 -6.95 8.75 3.75
C TYR A 414 -6.59 10.17 4.19
N GLY A 415 -5.91 10.92 3.32
CA GLY A 415 -5.49 12.28 3.60
C GLY A 415 -4.09 12.38 4.21
N ASP A 416 -3.80 13.51 4.83
CA ASP A 416 -2.46 13.84 5.32
C ASP A 416 -2.02 12.96 6.49
N ALA A 417 -1.04 12.09 6.24
CA ALA A 417 -0.43 11.21 7.23
C ALA A 417 0.89 11.73 7.82
N THR A 418 1.28 12.97 7.52
CA THR A 418 2.59 13.55 7.89
C THR A 418 2.91 13.39 9.37
N SER A 419 1.93 13.61 10.26
CA SER A 419 2.15 13.56 11.71
C SER A 419 2.49 12.16 12.26
N TRP A 420 2.14 11.11 11.53
CA TRP A 420 2.44 9.72 11.91
C TRP A 420 3.72 9.16 11.28
N MET A 421 4.22 9.79 10.21
CA MET A 421 5.39 9.33 9.45
C MET A 421 6.65 10.12 9.78
N GLN A 422 6.89 10.38 11.08
CA GLN A 422 8.07 11.11 11.57
C GLN A 422 9.17 10.16 12.11
N GLY A 423 9.09 8.86 11.79
CA GLY A 423 10.08 7.87 12.19
C GLY A 423 9.80 7.17 13.51
N ASP A 424 8.75 7.55 14.21
CA ASP A 424 8.42 7.03 15.55
C ASP A 424 7.06 6.32 15.66
N GLN A 425 6.31 6.24 14.56
CA GLN A 425 4.98 5.61 14.51
C GLN A 425 4.88 4.67 13.29
N TRP A 426 4.16 5.07 12.23
CA TRP A 426 4.06 4.28 11.00
C TRP A 426 5.33 4.45 10.16
N ASP A 427 5.75 3.38 9.49
CA ASP A 427 6.83 3.48 8.52
C ASP A 427 6.35 4.13 7.22
N THR A 428 5.16 3.77 6.77
CA THR A 428 4.57 4.24 5.52
C THR A 428 3.06 3.95 5.48
N VAL A 429 2.44 4.23 4.35
CA VAL A 429 0.99 4.09 4.14
C VAL A 429 0.67 3.27 2.88
N MET A 430 -0.57 2.80 2.78
CA MET A 430 -1.22 2.51 1.51
C MET A 430 -1.34 3.84 0.75
N ASN A 431 -0.66 3.96 -0.39
CA ASN A 431 -0.38 5.26 -1.03
C ASN A 431 -1.55 5.74 -1.89
N TYR A 432 -2.59 6.25 -1.24
CA TYR A 432 -3.76 6.78 -1.95
C TYR A 432 -3.49 8.15 -2.54
N ASP A 433 -3.04 9.10 -1.72
CA ASP A 433 -2.94 10.52 -2.11
C ASP A 433 -1.77 10.79 -3.05
N ALA A 434 -0.60 10.14 -2.80
CA ALA A 434 0.61 10.34 -3.61
C ALA A 434 0.81 9.25 -4.68
N PHE A 435 -0.23 8.48 -5.02
CA PHE A 435 -0.16 7.52 -6.13
C PHE A 435 -1.53 7.20 -6.73
N MET A 436 -2.41 6.49 -5.99
CA MET A 436 -3.64 5.93 -6.55
C MET A 436 -4.57 7.01 -7.11
N GLU A 437 -4.87 8.05 -6.33
CA GLU A 437 -5.84 9.08 -6.71
C GLU A 437 -5.36 9.96 -7.88
N PRO A 438 -4.16 10.57 -7.86
CA PRO A 438 -3.70 11.36 -8.99
C PRO A 438 -3.63 10.55 -10.28
N LEU A 439 -3.16 9.30 -10.19
CA LEU A 439 -3.00 8.44 -11.35
C LEU A 439 -4.34 8.00 -11.95
N THR A 440 -5.31 7.60 -11.11
CA THR A 440 -6.63 7.20 -11.62
C THR A 440 -7.37 8.38 -12.26
N TRP A 441 -7.28 9.59 -11.69
CA TRP A 441 -7.84 10.80 -12.29
C TRP A 441 -7.22 11.10 -13.65
N PHE A 442 -5.88 11.08 -13.74
CA PHE A 442 -5.19 11.36 -15.00
C PHE A 442 -5.52 10.35 -16.09
N MET A 443 -5.48 9.06 -15.77
CA MET A 443 -5.64 8.01 -16.79
C MET A 443 -7.08 7.68 -17.14
N THR A 444 -8.01 7.90 -16.23
CA THR A 444 -9.41 7.47 -16.42
C THR A 444 -10.44 8.56 -16.22
N GLY A 445 -10.12 9.65 -15.54
CA GLY A 445 -11.11 10.65 -15.10
C GLY A 445 -12.06 10.13 -14.03
N MET A 446 -11.84 8.91 -13.53
CA MET A 446 -12.71 8.27 -12.54
C MET A 446 -12.16 8.44 -11.13
N GLU A 447 -13.05 8.62 -10.19
CA GLU A 447 -12.77 8.48 -8.76
C GLU A 447 -12.52 7.00 -8.40
N LYS A 448 -11.74 6.74 -7.35
CA LYS A 448 -11.29 5.39 -6.96
C LYS A 448 -12.39 4.35 -6.71
N HIS A 449 -13.59 4.79 -6.31
CA HIS A 449 -14.76 3.90 -6.15
C HIS A 449 -15.63 3.78 -7.41
N SER A 450 -15.30 4.48 -8.49
CA SER A 450 -16.14 4.63 -9.68
C SER A 450 -17.48 5.33 -9.43
N ASP A 451 -17.59 6.16 -8.39
CA ASP A 451 -18.82 6.89 -8.09
C ASP A 451 -18.99 8.14 -8.97
N THR A 452 -17.88 8.76 -9.38
CA THR A 452 -17.87 9.98 -10.17
C THR A 452 -16.85 9.96 -11.29
N TYR A 453 -17.21 10.59 -12.41
CA TYR A 453 -16.30 10.94 -13.50
C TYR A 453 -16.13 12.46 -13.55
N LYS A 454 -14.90 12.95 -13.76
CA LYS A 454 -14.55 14.35 -13.91
C LYS A 454 -13.62 14.58 -15.09
N GLU A 455 -14.18 15.19 -16.12
CA GLU A 455 -13.46 15.52 -17.37
C GLU A 455 -12.27 16.44 -17.13
N GLU A 456 -12.36 17.38 -16.20
CA GLU A 456 -11.31 18.35 -15.89
C GLU A 456 -10.01 17.73 -15.39
N PHE A 457 -10.05 16.52 -14.83
CA PHE A 457 -8.89 15.79 -14.35
C PHE A 457 -8.38 14.75 -15.34
N TYR A 458 -9.23 14.32 -16.26
CA TYR A 458 -8.88 13.32 -17.25
C TYR A 458 -7.85 13.90 -18.22
N ARG A 459 -6.75 13.21 -18.41
CA ARG A 459 -5.63 13.60 -19.29
C ARG A 459 -5.06 14.99 -18.96
N ASN A 460 -5.10 15.38 -17.69
CA ASN A 460 -4.57 16.65 -17.21
C ASN A 460 -3.25 16.46 -16.49
N GLY A 461 -2.15 16.50 -17.24
CA GLY A 461 -0.80 16.24 -16.73
C GLY A 461 -0.31 17.30 -15.74
N GLU A 462 -0.72 18.58 -15.92
CA GLU A 462 -0.38 19.65 -14.98
C GLU A 462 -1.02 19.39 -13.61
N PHE A 463 -2.31 19.06 -13.59
CA PHE A 463 -3.03 18.72 -12.36
C PHE A 463 -2.43 17.47 -11.70
N PHE A 464 -2.15 16.43 -12.50
CA PHE A 464 -1.51 15.21 -12.01
C PHE A 464 -0.18 15.53 -11.31
N ASN A 465 0.69 16.30 -11.97
CA ASN A 465 2.00 16.65 -11.44
C ASN A 465 1.90 17.47 -10.15
N ASP A 466 1.00 18.44 -10.11
CA ASP A 466 0.81 19.28 -8.92
C ASP A 466 0.33 18.45 -7.72
N CYS A 467 -0.70 17.61 -7.90
CA CYS A 467 -1.19 16.70 -6.87
C CYS A 467 -0.12 15.71 -6.42
N MET A 468 0.51 15.01 -7.36
CA MET A 468 1.51 13.97 -7.05
C MET A 468 2.67 14.54 -6.25
N THR A 469 3.27 15.63 -6.74
CA THR A 469 4.44 16.24 -6.08
C THR A 469 4.09 16.89 -4.75
N HIS A 470 2.86 17.42 -4.59
CA HIS A 470 2.38 17.92 -3.32
C HIS A 470 2.28 16.81 -2.27
N HIS A 471 1.56 15.74 -2.60
CA HIS A 471 1.33 14.66 -1.62
C HIS A 471 2.59 13.84 -1.31
N MET A 472 3.52 13.71 -2.26
CA MET A 472 4.82 13.08 -1.99
C MET A 472 5.59 13.77 -0.87
N THR A 473 5.41 15.08 -0.66
CA THR A 473 6.10 15.82 0.42
C THR A 473 5.56 15.51 1.83
N ALA A 474 4.44 14.83 1.94
CA ALA A 474 3.95 14.32 3.23
C ALA A 474 4.78 13.13 3.76
N MET A 475 5.60 12.51 2.92
CA MET A 475 6.42 11.35 3.25
C MET A 475 7.91 11.68 3.18
N HIS A 476 8.69 11.28 4.18
CA HIS A 476 10.15 11.24 4.07
C HIS A 476 10.58 10.11 3.11
N MET A 477 11.80 10.17 2.62
CA MET A 477 12.29 9.23 1.58
C MET A 477 12.16 7.75 1.99
N PRO A 478 12.46 7.33 3.23
CA PRO A 478 12.25 5.94 3.65
C PRO A 478 10.78 5.50 3.53
N SER A 479 9.83 6.37 3.93
CA SER A 479 8.39 6.10 3.75
C SER A 479 8.00 6.03 2.27
N LEU A 480 8.49 6.97 1.46
CA LEU A 480 8.15 7.06 0.04
C LEU A 480 8.64 5.84 -0.75
N MET A 481 9.87 5.37 -0.46
CA MET A 481 10.45 4.18 -1.11
C MET A 481 9.70 2.89 -0.77
N THR A 482 8.98 2.85 0.35
CA THR A 482 8.28 1.65 0.83
C THR A 482 6.76 1.76 0.72
N ALA A 483 6.22 2.91 0.29
CA ALA A 483 4.77 3.14 0.19
C ALA A 483 4.09 2.16 -0.77
N MET A 484 2.93 1.61 -0.37
CA MET A 484 2.17 0.66 -1.20
C MET A 484 1.50 1.38 -2.36
N ASN A 485 2.11 1.32 -3.53
CA ASN A 485 1.57 1.90 -4.77
C ASN A 485 0.59 0.93 -5.42
N GLN A 486 -0.70 1.08 -5.14
CA GLN A 486 -1.77 0.22 -5.64
C GLN A 486 -2.57 0.90 -6.75
N LEU A 487 -2.95 0.13 -7.78
CA LEU A 487 -3.96 0.52 -8.76
C LEU A 487 -5.37 0.14 -8.28
N SER A 488 -5.49 -0.98 -7.61
CA SER A 488 -6.72 -1.54 -7.04
C SER A 488 -6.47 -2.11 -5.65
N ASN A 489 -7.51 -2.22 -4.83
CA ASN A 489 -7.51 -2.98 -3.59
C ASN A 489 -8.92 -3.50 -3.25
N HIS A 490 -9.09 -4.08 -2.08
CA HIS A 490 -10.34 -4.73 -1.65
C HIS A 490 -11.50 -3.77 -1.34
N ASP A 491 -11.26 -2.45 -1.25
CA ASP A 491 -12.28 -1.42 -1.00
C ASP A 491 -12.68 -0.63 -2.26
N HIS A 492 -11.75 -0.51 -3.20
CA HIS A 492 -11.92 0.34 -4.38
C HIS A 492 -12.32 -0.47 -5.62
N SER A 493 -12.91 0.19 -6.61
CA SER A 493 -13.13 -0.48 -7.90
C SER A 493 -11.80 -0.91 -8.51
N ARG A 494 -11.82 -2.00 -9.29
CA ARG A 494 -10.63 -2.45 -10.00
C ARG A 494 -10.24 -1.43 -11.07
N PHE A 495 -8.94 -1.21 -11.24
CA PHE A 495 -8.45 -0.19 -12.18
C PHE A 495 -8.91 -0.47 -13.61
N LEU A 496 -8.92 -1.74 -14.03
CA LEU A 496 -9.40 -2.11 -15.36
C LEU A 496 -10.86 -1.68 -15.57
N THR A 497 -11.73 -1.83 -14.56
CA THR A 497 -13.10 -1.32 -14.61
C THR A 497 -13.16 0.19 -14.76
N ARG A 498 -12.32 0.94 -14.02
CA ARG A 498 -12.28 2.41 -14.13
C ARG A 498 -11.91 2.90 -15.53
N THR A 499 -11.20 2.10 -16.33
CA THR A 499 -10.83 2.46 -17.71
C THR A 499 -12.03 2.61 -18.64
N ASN A 500 -13.20 2.03 -18.31
CA ASN A 500 -14.42 2.20 -19.09
C ASN A 500 -15.15 3.54 -18.84
N ARG A 501 -14.72 4.28 -17.80
CA ARG A 501 -15.24 5.60 -17.42
C ARG A 501 -16.74 5.62 -17.16
N THR A 502 -17.30 4.52 -16.68
CA THR A 502 -18.71 4.38 -16.35
C THR A 502 -18.90 4.50 -14.84
N PRO A 503 -19.51 5.59 -14.32
CA PRO A 503 -19.87 5.66 -12.93
C PRO A 503 -20.91 4.62 -12.54
N GLY A 504 -20.74 4.00 -11.36
CA GLY A 504 -21.72 3.06 -10.85
C GLY A 504 -21.17 2.06 -9.83
N ARG A 505 -22.07 1.29 -9.27
CA ARG A 505 -21.79 0.20 -8.34
C ARG A 505 -22.59 -1.04 -8.74
N LEU A 506 -22.24 -2.20 -8.22
CA LEU A 506 -22.95 -3.46 -8.46
C LEU A 506 -24.48 -3.29 -8.31
N ALA A 507 -24.91 -2.63 -7.24
CA ALA A 507 -26.33 -2.43 -6.94
C ALA A 507 -27.06 -1.49 -7.91
N SER A 508 -26.36 -0.54 -8.54
CA SER A 508 -26.99 0.49 -9.39
C SER A 508 -26.96 0.15 -10.87
N VAL A 509 -25.87 -0.45 -11.37
CA VAL A 509 -25.67 -0.69 -12.81
C VAL A 509 -25.46 -2.18 -13.17
N GLY A 510 -25.32 -3.03 -12.17
CA GLY A 510 -25.11 -4.48 -12.33
C GLY A 510 -23.66 -4.85 -12.66
N ALA A 511 -23.31 -6.11 -12.40
CA ALA A 511 -21.92 -6.62 -12.51
C ALA A 511 -21.37 -6.55 -13.95
N LYS A 512 -22.22 -6.75 -14.96
CA LYS A 512 -21.79 -6.74 -16.36
C LYS A 512 -21.23 -5.39 -16.80
N ALA A 513 -21.74 -4.29 -16.24
CA ALA A 513 -21.26 -2.94 -16.57
C ALA A 513 -19.78 -2.74 -16.20
N ALA A 514 -19.26 -3.46 -15.20
CA ALA A 514 -17.86 -3.39 -14.81
C ALA A 514 -16.88 -3.94 -15.87
N GLU A 515 -17.37 -4.76 -16.79
CA GLU A 515 -16.56 -5.47 -17.81
C GLU A 515 -16.72 -4.86 -19.20
N LEU A 516 -17.75 -4.05 -19.43
CA LEU A 516 -18.02 -3.46 -20.74
C LEU A 516 -17.05 -2.32 -21.04
N ASP A 517 -16.56 -2.28 -22.27
CA ASP A 517 -15.74 -1.18 -22.83
C ASP A 517 -14.47 -0.87 -22.02
N VAL A 518 -13.96 -1.83 -21.27
CA VAL A 518 -12.69 -1.70 -20.55
C VAL A 518 -11.52 -1.60 -21.53
N GLN A 519 -10.52 -0.77 -21.20
CA GLN A 519 -9.36 -0.48 -22.04
C GLN A 519 -8.11 -1.12 -21.46
N LYS A 520 -7.76 -2.30 -21.96
CA LYS A 520 -6.58 -3.05 -21.50
C LYS A 520 -5.27 -2.27 -21.66
N SER A 521 -5.11 -1.52 -22.76
CA SER A 521 -3.92 -0.69 -22.98
C SER A 521 -3.75 0.39 -21.91
N VAL A 522 -4.84 0.98 -21.39
CA VAL A 522 -4.77 1.95 -20.29
C VAL A 522 -4.33 1.27 -19.00
N MET A 523 -4.80 0.04 -18.72
CA MET A 523 -4.29 -0.77 -17.61
C MET A 523 -2.78 -1.04 -17.76
N GLU A 524 -2.33 -1.44 -18.95
CA GLU A 524 -0.91 -1.68 -19.23
C GLU A 524 -0.06 -0.41 -19.03
N ILE A 525 -0.54 0.76 -19.47
CA ILE A 525 0.14 2.04 -19.24
C ILE A 525 0.23 2.36 -17.75
N ALA A 526 -0.85 2.13 -17.00
CA ALA A 526 -0.86 2.34 -15.55
C ALA A 526 0.11 1.42 -14.81
N VAL A 527 0.20 0.16 -15.21
CA VAL A 527 1.18 -0.80 -14.67
C VAL A 527 2.60 -0.40 -15.03
N ALA A 528 2.86 0.09 -16.25
CA ALA A 528 4.18 0.61 -16.62
C ALA A 528 4.57 1.82 -15.77
N PHE A 529 3.62 2.72 -15.47
CA PHE A 529 3.83 3.81 -14.52
C PHE A 529 4.14 3.26 -13.13
N GLN A 530 3.30 2.36 -12.59
CA GLN A 530 3.46 1.75 -11.27
C GLN A 530 4.84 1.10 -11.08
N MET A 531 5.31 0.34 -12.07
CA MET A 531 6.57 -0.39 -12.02
C MET A 531 7.81 0.50 -12.23
N THR A 532 7.65 1.75 -12.69
CA THR A 532 8.76 2.67 -12.93
C THR A 532 8.75 3.89 -12.01
N TRP A 533 7.68 4.11 -11.24
CA TRP A 533 7.57 5.16 -10.23
C TRP A 533 8.24 4.78 -8.92
N ILE A 534 8.55 5.75 -8.05
CA ILE A 534 9.09 5.52 -6.71
C ILE A 534 8.04 4.91 -5.79
N GLY A 535 8.45 3.96 -4.96
CA GLY A 535 7.60 3.24 -3.99
C GLY A 535 7.54 1.74 -4.28
N ALA A 536 6.75 1.01 -3.52
CA ALA A 536 6.57 -0.43 -3.63
C ALA A 536 5.34 -0.77 -4.50
N PRO A 537 5.53 -1.20 -5.75
CA PRO A 537 4.41 -1.58 -6.61
C PRO A 537 3.66 -2.76 -5.99
N THR A 538 2.38 -2.55 -5.71
CA THR A 538 1.52 -3.52 -5.02
C THR A 538 0.34 -3.90 -5.90
N LEU A 539 0.29 -5.16 -6.32
CA LEU A 539 -0.79 -5.72 -7.13
C LEU A 539 -1.93 -6.17 -6.21
N TYR A 540 -3.16 -5.96 -6.63
CA TYR A 540 -4.33 -6.61 -6.03
C TYR A 540 -4.63 -7.90 -6.81
N TYR A 541 -4.83 -9.03 -6.11
CA TYR A 541 -4.99 -10.34 -6.76
C TYR A 541 -5.98 -10.29 -7.93
N GLY A 542 -5.60 -10.87 -9.05
CA GLY A 542 -6.43 -10.96 -10.25
C GLY A 542 -6.39 -9.74 -11.17
N ASP A 543 -5.79 -8.60 -10.77
CA ASP A 543 -5.59 -7.46 -11.67
C ASP A 543 -4.73 -7.89 -12.87
N GLU A 544 -3.68 -8.67 -12.61
CA GLU A 544 -2.80 -9.23 -13.64
C GLU A 544 -3.52 -10.24 -14.56
N ALA A 545 -4.62 -10.84 -14.09
CA ALA A 545 -5.41 -11.80 -14.84
C ALA A 545 -6.62 -11.18 -15.56
N GLY A 546 -6.78 -9.85 -15.49
CA GLY A 546 -7.86 -9.13 -16.17
C GLY A 546 -9.18 -9.09 -15.41
N LEU A 547 -9.18 -9.29 -14.08
CA LEU A 547 -10.39 -9.16 -13.28
C LEU A 547 -10.92 -7.73 -13.31
N CYS A 548 -12.24 -7.63 -13.48
CA CYS A 548 -13.04 -6.42 -13.34
C CYS A 548 -13.87 -6.46 -12.05
N GLY A 549 -14.38 -5.31 -11.64
CA GLY A 549 -15.31 -5.17 -10.52
C GLY A 549 -15.41 -3.72 -10.08
N PHE A 550 -16.64 -3.27 -9.78
CA PHE A 550 -16.87 -2.00 -9.08
C PHE A 550 -16.34 -2.10 -7.64
N THR A 551 -16.48 -1.04 -6.86
CA THR A 551 -16.11 -1.05 -5.44
C THR A 551 -16.76 -2.23 -4.70
N ASP A 552 -16.28 -2.56 -3.52
CA ASP A 552 -16.77 -3.71 -2.76
C ASP A 552 -18.32 -3.80 -2.72
N PRO A 553 -18.87 -5.01 -2.79
CA PRO A 553 -18.20 -6.32 -2.84
C PRO A 553 -17.77 -6.80 -4.24
N ASP A 554 -18.08 -6.07 -5.32
CA ASP A 554 -17.87 -6.54 -6.69
C ASP A 554 -16.38 -6.68 -7.07
N ASN A 555 -15.50 -5.87 -6.48
CA ASN A 555 -14.04 -5.99 -6.66
C ASN A 555 -13.45 -7.28 -6.06
N ARG A 556 -14.22 -7.99 -5.21
CA ARG A 556 -13.83 -9.22 -4.50
C ARG A 556 -14.30 -10.48 -5.24
N ARG A 557 -14.34 -10.43 -6.57
CA ARG A 557 -14.59 -11.61 -7.41
C ARG A 557 -13.47 -12.61 -7.24
N THR A 558 -13.76 -13.89 -7.44
CA THR A 558 -12.76 -14.96 -7.35
C THR A 558 -11.70 -14.86 -8.44
N TYR A 559 -10.48 -15.28 -8.12
CA TYR A 559 -9.41 -15.38 -9.11
C TYR A 559 -9.83 -16.33 -10.26
N PRO A 560 -9.66 -15.92 -11.53
CA PRO A 560 -10.23 -16.64 -12.67
C PRO A 560 -9.36 -17.84 -13.13
N TRP A 561 -9.01 -18.76 -12.22
CA TRP A 561 -8.18 -19.92 -12.56
C TRP A 561 -8.71 -20.70 -13.77
N GLY A 562 -7.85 -20.86 -14.79
CA GLY A 562 -8.19 -21.51 -16.05
C GLY A 562 -8.91 -20.61 -17.07
N LYS A 563 -9.14 -19.33 -16.74
CA LYS A 563 -9.79 -18.32 -17.59
C LYS A 563 -9.01 -17.00 -17.59
N GLU A 564 -7.75 -17.04 -17.18
CA GLU A 564 -6.90 -15.86 -17.02
C GLU A 564 -6.59 -15.18 -18.37
N ASP A 565 -6.44 -13.87 -18.37
CA ASP A 565 -5.82 -13.14 -19.47
C ASP A 565 -4.29 -13.36 -19.43
N PHE A 566 -3.83 -14.43 -20.13
CA PHE A 566 -2.41 -14.78 -20.12
C PHE A 566 -1.51 -13.72 -20.75
N GLU A 567 -2.00 -12.94 -21.72
CA GLU A 567 -1.22 -11.84 -22.30
C GLU A 567 -0.98 -10.74 -21.25
N LEU A 568 -1.98 -10.41 -20.46
CA LEU A 568 -1.85 -9.43 -19.39
C LEU A 568 -0.96 -9.95 -18.25
N ILE A 569 -1.00 -11.24 -17.93
CA ILE A 569 -0.06 -11.86 -16.98
C ILE A 569 1.38 -11.76 -17.47
N GLU A 570 1.65 -12.10 -18.74
CA GLU A 570 3.00 -11.99 -19.30
C GLU A 570 3.48 -10.53 -19.34
N PHE A 571 2.59 -9.59 -19.64
CA PHE A 571 2.90 -8.17 -19.56
C PHE A 571 3.34 -7.75 -18.14
N HIS A 572 2.58 -8.15 -17.11
CA HIS A 572 2.95 -7.87 -15.72
C HIS A 572 4.30 -8.50 -15.37
N ARG A 573 4.55 -9.75 -15.80
CA ARG A 573 5.83 -10.43 -15.59
C ARG A 573 6.99 -9.68 -16.23
N ASP A 574 6.81 -9.17 -17.44
CA ASP A 574 7.82 -8.39 -18.15
C ASP A 574 8.09 -7.05 -17.44
N MET A 575 7.06 -6.35 -16.98
CA MET A 575 7.22 -5.09 -16.25
C MET A 575 7.84 -5.29 -14.86
N ILE A 576 7.45 -6.34 -14.13
CA ILE A 576 8.06 -6.71 -12.85
C ILE A 576 9.55 -7.04 -13.06
N ARG A 577 9.88 -7.77 -14.15
CA ARG A 577 11.27 -8.07 -14.49
C ARG A 577 12.09 -6.81 -14.79
N ILE A 578 11.51 -5.83 -15.49
CA ILE A 578 12.14 -4.52 -15.73
C ILE A 578 12.38 -3.83 -14.39
N HIS A 579 11.38 -3.75 -13.51
CA HIS A 579 11.50 -3.16 -12.18
C HIS A 579 12.63 -3.80 -11.36
N ARG A 580 12.62 -5.12 -11.22
CA ARG A 580 13.57 -5.86 -10.38
C ARG A 580 15.00 -5.84 -10.89
N ARG A 581 15.21 -5.74 -12.22
CA ARG A 581 16.54 -5.74 -12.84
C ARG A 581 17.20 -4.35 -12.92
N ASN A 582 16.50 -3.30 -12.55
CA ASN A 582 16.99 -1.95 -12.61
C ASN A 582 16.88 -1.28 -11.23
N PRO A 583 17.90 -1.42 -10.35
CA PRO A 583 17.84 -0.87 -8.98
C PRO A 583 17.57 0.63 -8.91
N VAL A 584 17.88 1.39 -9.97
CA VAL A 584 17.55 2.81 -10.07
C VAL A 584 16.05 3.09 -9.94
N LEU A 585 15.19 2.12 -10.27
CA LEU A 585 13.75 2.22 -10.08
C LEU A 585 13.34 2.09 -8.60
N LYS A 586 14.18 1.50 -7.75
CA LYS A 586 13.97 1.37 -6.30
C LYS A 586 14.60 2.55 -5.56
N PHE A 587 15.83 2.92 -5.88
CA PHE A 587 16.68 3.79 -5.08
C PHE A 587 17.07 5.13 -5.76
N GLY A 588 16.81 5.28 -7.05
CA GLY A 588 17.22 6.47 -7.80
C GLY A 588 16.36 7.70 -7.53
N SER A 589 16.92 8.85 -7.85
CA SER A 589 16.22 10.13 -7.92
C SER A 589 15.03 10.07 -8.88
N THR A 590 14.02 10.89 -8.63
CA THR A 590 12.85 11.06 -9.51
C THR A 590 12.82 12.48 -10.05
N LYS A 591 12.70 12.65 -11.36
CA LYS A 591 12.55 13.97 -11.97
C LYS A 591 11.47 13.96 -13.04
N ILE A 592 10.52 14.88 -12.94
CA ILE A 592 9.53 15.12 -13.99
C ILE A 592 10.25 15.85 -15.14
N LEU A 593 10.19 15.27 -16.33
CA LEU A 593 10.75 15.85 -17.56
C LEU A 593 9.70 16.63 -18.35
N LYS A 594 8.44 16.19 -18.28
CA LYS A 594 7.30 16.83 -18.92
C LYS A 594 5.99 16.40 -18.24
N ALA A 595 5.12 17.36 -17.98
CA ALA A 595 3.77 17.13 -17.49
C ALA A 595 2.87 18.22 -18.08
N GLU A 596 2.31 17.96 -19.25
CA GLU A 596 1.50 18.92 -20.00
C GLU A 596 0.33 18.19 -20.65
N LYS A 597 -0.91 18.62 -20.33
CA LYS A 597 -2.13 17.99 -20.86
C LYS A 597 -2.02 16.46 -20.83
N GLU A 598 -2.17 15.80 -21.97
CA GLU A 598 -2.17 14.33 -22.09
C GLU A 598 -0.78 13.67 -22.02
N VAL A 599 0.30 14.46 -21.85
CA VAL A 599 1.67 13.93 -21.89
C VAL A 599 2.31 13.96 -20.52
N LEU A 600 2.81 12.81 -20.09
CA LEU A 600 3.67 12.67 -18.91
C LEU A 600 5.01 12.06 -19.32
N ALA A 601 6.10 12.61 -18.80
CA ALA A 601 7.41 11.98 -18.88
C ALA A 601 8.20 12.23 -17.61
N PHE A 602 8.83 11.19 -17.08
CA PHE A 602 9.68 11.29 -15.90
C PHE A 602 10.90 10.40 -16.02
N ALA A 603 11.92 10.74 -15.29
CA ALA A 603 13.14 9.96 -15.18
C ALA A 603 13.33 9.40 -13.77
N ARG A 604 13.93 8.22 -13.70
CA ARG A 604 14.54 7.63 -12.50
C ARG A 604 16.05 7.53 -12.80
N PHE A 605 16.88 8.10 -11.94
CA PHE A 605 18.30 8.19 -12.25
C PHE A 605 19.18 8.21 -10.99
N ASN A 606 20.41 7.78 -11.18
CA ASN A 606 21.57 8.01 -10.34
C ASN A 606 22.79 8.18 -11.25
N ASP A 607 24.00 8.15 -10.70
CA ASP A 607 25.22 8.31 -11.51
C ASP A 607 25.50 7.13 -12.45
N GLU A 608 24.98 5.95 -12.13
CA GLU A 608 25.29 4.71 -12.87
C GLU A 608 24.21 4.37 -13.92
N SER A 609 22.96 4.77 -13.70
CA SER A 609 21.82 4.35 -14.52
C SER A 609 20.75 5.42 -14.63
N GLN A 610 20.21 5.56 -15.82
CA GLN A 610 19.13 6.50 -16.13
C GLN A 610 18.03 5.79 -16.90
N MET A 611 16.79 5.93 -16.42
CA MET A 611 15.61 5.40 -17.07
C MET A 611 14.58 6.51 -17.26
N VAL A 612 13.86 6.44 -18.38
CA VAL A 612 12.83 7.42 -18.74
C VAL A 612 11.54 6.69 -19.11
N THR A 613 10.44 7.09 -18.51
CA THR A 613 9.10 6.63 -18.88
C THR A 613 8.36 7.78 -19.52
N VAL A 614 7.77 7.53 -20.70
CA VAL A 614 7.05 8.53 -21.49
C VAL A 614 5.66 8.01 -21.82
N ILE A 615 4.64 8.78 -21.51
CA ILE A 615 3.22 8.45 -21.69
C ILE A 615 2.56 9.51 -22.56
N ASN A 616 1.85 9.07 -23.59
CA ASN A 616 0.94 9.88 -24.41
C ASN A 616 -0.48 9.32 -24.24
N MET A 617 -1.33 10.03 -23.52
CA MET A 617 -2.75 9.68 -23.33
C MET A 617 -3.67 10.34 -24.36
N SER A 618 -3.14 11.05 -25.36
CA SER A 618 -3.98 11.65 -26.40
C SER A 618 -4.39 10.62 -27.47
N ASP A 619 -5.43 10.96 -28.21
CA ASP A 619 -5.92 10.18 -29.34
C ASP A 619 -5.11 10.49 -30.63
N GLU A 620 -4.03 11.29 -30.52
CA GLU A 620 -3.18 11.69 -31.64
C GLU A 620 -1.74 11.26 -31.43
N GLU A 621 -1.04 11.00 -32.51
CA GLU A 621 0.40 10.83 -32.50
C GLU A 621 1.08 12.18 -32.13
N LYS A 622 2.09 12.09 -31.27
CA LYS A 622 2.86 13.26 -30.80
C LYS A 622 4.36 13.09 -31.02
N ILE A 623 5.03 14.17 -31.40
CA ILE A 623 6.48 14.25 -31.28
C ILE A 623 6.82 14.99 -30.02
N ILE A 624 7.50 14.28 -29.12
CA ILE A 624 7.82 14.74 -27.76
C ILE A 624 9.32 14.93 -27.64
N LYS A 625 9.73 16.14 -27.22
CA LYS A 625 11.14 16.47 -26.93
C LYS A 625 11.32 16.54 -25.42
N LEU A 626 12.32 15.84 -24.90
CA LEU A 626 12.59 15.70 -23.47
C LEU A 626 14.03 16.11 -23.16
N PRO A 627 14.25 16.97 -22.14
CA PRO A 627 15.58 17.39 -21.69
C PRO A 627 16.18 16.30 -20.77
N VAL A 628 16.55 15.16 -21.34
CA VAL A 628 17.02 13.99 -20.57
C VAL A 628 18.36 14.24 -19.88
N TRP A 629 19.15 15.24 -20.36
CA TRP A 629 20.36 15.69 -19.69
C TRP A 629 20.10 16.09 -18.23
N THR A 630 18.91 16.62 -17.92
CA THR A 630 18.52 17.02 -16.55
C THR A 630 18.43 15.84 -15.57
N ALA A 631 18.40 14.62 -16.10
CA ALA A 631 18.41 13.34 -15.38
C ALA A 631 19.74 12.58 -15.58
N ASN A 632 20.85 13.28 -15.71
CA ASN A 632 22.20 12.74 -15.87
C ASN A 632 22.43 11.88 -17.14
N VAL A 633 21.52 11.94 -18.12
CA VAL A 633 21.80 11.33 -19.43
C VAL A 633 22.85 12.22 -20.16
N PRO A 634 23.92 11.64 -20.72
CA PRO A 634 24.94 12.41 -21.46
C PRO A 634 24.34 13.26 -22.58
N MET A 635 25.04 14.36 -22.91
CA MET A 635 24.62 15.28 -24.01
C MET A 635 24.53 14.59 -25.36
N GLU A 636 25.39 13.60 -25.60
CA GLU A 636 25.40 12.75 -26.79
C GLU A 636 25.35 11.28 -26.35
N GLY A 637 24.49 10.48 -26.96
CA GLY A 637 24.34 9.07 -26.61
C GLY A 637 23.06 8.44 -27.15
N SER A 638 22.59 7.40 -26.48
CA SER A 638 21.36 6.74 -26.89
C SER A 638 20.55 6.20 -25.72
N MET A 639 19.23 6.16 -25.90
CA MET A 639 18.29 5.49 -25.01
C MET A 639 17.73 4.24 -25.68
N GLU A 640 17.86 3.09 -25.01
CA GLU A 640 17.31 1.83 -25.49
C GLU A 640 15.91 1.60 -24.94
N ARG A 641 14.96 1.27 -25.80
CA ARG A 641 13.59 0.93 -25.40
C ARG A 641 13.55 -0.47 -24.76
N LEU A 642 13.00 -0.55 -23.55
CA LEU A 642 12.74 -1.80 -22.84
C LEU A 642 11.30 -2.28 -23.01
N MET A 643 10.35 -1.34 -23.11
CA MET A 643 8.93 -1.60 -23.27
C MET A 643 8.30 -0.54 -24.19
N LYS A 644 7.38 -0.97 -25.05
CA LYS A 644 6.45 -0.11 -25.78
C LYS A 644 5.04 -0.67 -25.60
N ILE A 645 4.10 0.19 -25.24
CA ILE A 645 2.68 -0.11 -25.15
C ILE A 645 1.95 0.78 -26.16
N THR A 646 1.01 0.19 -26.89
CA THR A 646 0.08 0.88 -27.79
C THR A 646 -1.33 0.38 -27.53
N GLU A 647 -2.32 0.97 -28.17
CA GLU A 647 -3.72 0.56 -28.02
C GLU A 647 -3.94 -0.95 -28.34
N ASP A 648 -3.22 -1.47 -29.34
CA ASP A 648 -3.42 -2.84 -29.81
C ASP A 648 -2.57 -3.89 -29.09
N ARG A 649 -1.37 -3.52 -28.60
CA ARG A 649 -0.40 -4.48 -28.06
C ARG A 649 0.76 -3.82 -27.32
N TYR A 650 1.44 -4.59 -26.49
CA TYR A 650 2.77 -4.25 -25.99
C TYR A 650 3.89 -4.95 -26.75
N ASN A 651 5.12 -4.44 -26.62
CA ASN A 651 6.30 -4.98 -27.28
C ASN A 651 7.57 -4.73 -26.47
N VAL A 652 8.37 -5.77 -26.25
CA VAL A 652 9.67 -5.76 -25.53
C VAL A 652 10.88 -5.67 -26.47
N GLY A 653 10.66 -5.46 -27.76
CA GLY A 653 11.72 -5.35 -28.77
C GLY A 653 12.61 -4.13 -28.53
N ARG A 654 13.92 -4.34 -28.61
CA ARG A 654 14.92 -3.30 -28.40
C ARG A 654 14.97 -2.36 -29.60
N VAL A 655 14.90 -1.06 -29.35
CA VAL A 655 15.07 0.01 -30.34
C VAL A 655 15.85 1.12 -29.65
N SER A 656 16.88 1.61 -30.32
CA SER A 656 17.72 2.72 -29.84
C SER A 656 17.21 4.04 -30.39
N TYR A 657 17.18 5.06 -29.55
CA TYR A 657 16.84 6.44 -29.87
C TYR A 657 18.03 7.33 -29.54
N GLU A 658 18.44 8.16 -30.52
CA GLU A 658 19.56 9.08 -30.35
C GLU A 658 19.23 10.20 -29.34
N VAL A 659 20.19 10.51 -28.49
CA VAL A 659 20.20 11.70 -27.63
C VAL A 659 21.18 12.68 -28.26
N LYS A 660 20.73 13.88 -28.59
CA LYS A 660 21.53 14.94 -29.16
C LYS A 660 21.36 16.24 -28.40
N ASP A 661 22.47 16.90 -28.10
CA ASP A 661 22.47 18.13 -27.27
C ASP A 661 21.68 17.93 -25.94
N GLY A 662 21.73 16.74 -25.36
CA GLY A 662 20.99 16.36 -24.14
C GLY A 662 19.47 16.20 -24.32
N MET A 663 18.98 16.30 -25.54
CA MET A 663 17.56 16.18 -25.87
C MET A 663 17.25 14.82 -26.51
N LEU A 664 16.18 14.20 -26.02
CA LEU A 664 15.60 13.01 -26.61
C LEU A 664 14.32 13.39 -27.38
N GLU A 665 14.26 13.10 -28.66
CA GLU A 665 13.06 13.28 -29.48
C GLU A 665 12.39 11.93 -29.74
N LEU A 666 11.12 11.80 -29.39
CA LEU A 666 10.35 10.59 -29.55
C LEU A 666 9.05 10.83 -30.32
N ARG A 667 8.81 9.98 -31.29
CA ARG A 667 7.47 9.83 -31.88
C ARG A 667 6.67 8.84 -31.05
N MET A 668 5.58 9.32 -30.45
CA MET A 668 4.69 8.55 -29.60
C MET A 668 3.36 8.31 -30.34
N ASP A 669 2.96 7.05 -30.42
CA ASP A 669 1.64 6.68 -30.94
C ASP A 669 0.53 7.24 -30.04
N PRO A 670 -0.73 7.33 -30.50
CA PRO A 670 -1.87 7.57 -29.63
C PRO A 670 -1.94 6.54 -28.50
N MET A 671 -2.44 6.93 -27.33
CA MET A 671 -2.65 6.04 -26.17
C MET A 671 -1.49 5.07 -25.96
N SER A 672 -0.29 5.62 -25.73
CA SER A 672 0.93 4.80 -25.71
C SER A 672 1.89 5.14 -24.56
N CYS A 673 2.74 4.17 -24.24
CA CYS A 673 3.84 4.34 -23.28
C CYS A 673 5.13 3.75 -23.84
N LYS A 674 6.26 4.37 -23.51
CA LYS A 674 7.61 3.82 -23.73
C LYS A 674 8.40 3.89 -22.43
N VAL A 675 9.07 2.79 -22.09
CA VAL A 675 10.06 2.73 -21.01
C VAL A 675 11.44 2.55 -21.64
N LEU A 676 12.34 3.47 -21.33
CA LEU A 676 13.65 3.60 -21.94
C LEU A 676 14.74 3.53 -20.87
N ARG A 677 15.92 3.05 -21.26
CA ARG A 677 17.13 3.04 -20.42
C ARG A 677 18.31 3.60 -21.22
N HIS A 678 19.13 4.44 -20.60
CA HIS A 678 20.40 4.86 -21.16
C HIS A 678 21.38 3.67 -21.31
N VAL A 679 22.15 3.62 -22.40
CA VAL A 679 23.04 2.50 -22.75
C VAL A 679 24.46 3.00 -22.88
#